data_f20b7f444703f4359bf1f33d1b09af53
#
_entry.id   f20b7f444703f4359bf1f33d1b09af53
#
_cell.length_a   1.000
_cell.length_b   1.000
_cell.length_c   1.000
_cell.angle_alpha   90.00
_cell.angle_beta   90.00
_cell.angle_gamma   90.00
#
_symmetry.space_group_name_H-M   'P 1'
#
loop_
_entity.id
_entity.type
_entity.pdbx_description
1 polymer ?
#
loop_
_entity_poly.entity_id
_entity_poly.type
_entity_poly.pdbx_seq_one_letter_code
_entity_poly.pdbx_strand_id
1 'polypeptide(L)'
;MDASTSFAILPSNVKQKTAFPRKVNQVKTASWANNCLTGTLDIGQFSCYFVNEKIARVTVNPFGEVDLTPSIAAIHDTEKQAAKFTETTDGYELHFADKEIIVCKNPFRIIMKQAGKRIFQTEGLAINRDKEHQISIQSDPGTAIFGLGEKTGALNKAGSIISMWNTDVYSPHNKDTVELYQSIPFMIADTAETTYGLFYDNSHRTEFDFQSFEEMYTILAEGGQANLYVIFGEDTKEVVANYTDLTGKTPLPPKWSLGYHQSRYSYTSEEEVERIANTFKEKEIPLDCVFMDIHYMDDFRVFTFNPDTFPNGPELIARLREQNIDVVPIVDPGIKKDVDYSVYQEGIKHNYFCSKLEGSIYYGDVWPGVSAFPDFLSTTVQRWWGDLHKFYTDLGIRGIWNDMNEPSVFNESKTMDLDVVHNLDGKNVTHKEAHNLYGLYMSKATFEGLKRLVPNERPFSLTRAGYAGVQRYSAVWTGDNRSHWEHLEMSLPMIMNLGLSGVAFTGADVGGFSSDCTKEMLIRWTQAGAFLPYFRNHCVQDSIYQEPWAFGADAERIVKQYIELRYAFLPYIYTEFQKTAESGLPLVRPLYMEFKNERDLIQVNDQFMLGENILVAPIVREGQVKRLVRLPKGLWFNYWTKEQLVGGDYIIADAPIDTMPIYIKAGTILPVGSSVQNTKETQELALEVYLDGDAASGYVYNDDGKSYQYESGAVSKTTLTATFKNGEVQINANHQGEEKLQQKVTTIQVFGEKIDKITRAGI
;
A
#
# COMPACT_ATOMS: atom_id res chain seq x y z
N MET A 1 22.54 29.30 28.70
CA MET A 1 21.38 28.95 29.57
C MET A 1 20.96 27.54 29.19
N ASP A 2 21.29 26.62 30.05
CA ASP A 2 21.05 25.21 29.85
C ASP A 2 19.55 24.89 29.91
N ALA A 3 18.96 24.54 28.79
CA ALA A 3 17.69 23.88 28.76
C ALA A 3 17.92 22.37 28.60
N SER A 4 18.41 21.76 29.67
CA SER A 4 18.28 20.32 29.83
C SER A 4 16.84 20.00 30.20
N THR A 5 15.95 20.03 29.23
CA THR A 5 14.69 19.31 29.34
C THR A 5 15.00 17.85 29.10
N SER A 6 15.36 17.15 30.21
CA SER A 6 15.19 15.72 30.26
C SER A 6 13.70 15.44 30.04
N PHE A 7 13.33 15.02 28.86
CA PHE A 7 12.08 14.30 28.67
C PHE A 7 12.23 12.99 29.46
N ALA A 8 11.88 13.05 30.74
CA ALA A 8 11.48 11.84 31.40
C ALA A 8 10.28 11.35 30.58
N ILE A 9 10.49 10.33 29.77
CA ILE A 9 9.41 9.49 29.30
C ILE A 9 8.85 8.89 30.59
N LEU A 10 7.84 9.58 31.12
CA LEU A 10 7.03 8.98 32.16
C LEU A 10 6.42 7.74 31.54
N PRO A 11 6.57 6.55 32.12
CA PRO A 11 5.89 5.35 31.66
C PRO A 11 4.39 5.42 32.00
N SER A 12 3.73 6.50 31.56
CA SER A 12 2.30 6.70 31.75
C SER A 12 1.45 5.83 30.84
N ASN A 13 2.08 5.04 29.96
CA ASN A 13 1.41 4.10 29.07
C ASN A 13 1.90 2.65 29.22
N VAL A 14 2.42 2.27 30.37
CA VAL A 14 2.29 0.86 30.76
C VAL A 14 0.80 0.66 31.03
N LYS A 15 0.00 0.38 29.99
CA LYS A 15 -1.35 -0.17 30.16
C LYS A 15 -1.17 -1.32 31.15
N GLN A 16 -1.75 -1.22 32.34
CA GLN A 16 -1.88 -2.40 33.21
C GLN A 16 -2.46 -3.47 32.30
N LYS A 17 -1.79 -4.63 32.20
CA LYS A 17 -2.27 -5.72 31.33
C LYS A 17 -3.75 -5.90 31.62
N THR A 18 -4.60 -5.58 30.66
CA THR A 18 -6.05 -5.61 30.83
C THR A 18 -6.43 -7.02 31.21
N ALA A 19 -7.04 -7.21 32.36
CA ALA A 19 -7.42 -8.53 32.83
C ALA A 19 -8.66 -9.01 32.03
N PHE A 20 -8.58 -10.19 31.46
CA PHE A 20 -9.69 -10.87 30.79
C PHE A 20 -10.22 -12.01 31.66
N PRO A 21 -11.05 -11.71 32.67
CA PRO A 21 -11.44 -12.69 33.72
C PRO A 21 -12.45 -13.72 33.22
N ARG A 22 -13.12 -13.48 32.10
CA ARG A 22 -14.18 -14.37 31.59
C ARG A 22 -13.71 -15.02 30.28
N LYS A 23 -13.57 -16.36 30.33
CA LYS A 23 -13.21 -17.16 29.15
C LYS A 23 -14.45 -17.75 28.52
N VAL A 24 -14.46 -17.80 27.20
CA VAL A 24 -15.44 -18.55 26.39
C VAL A 24 -14.94 -19.99 26.30
N ASN A 25 -15.67 -20.94 26.89
CA ASN A 25 -15.15 -22.29 27.04
C ASN A 25 -15.97 -23.36 26.34
N GLN A 26 -17.27 -23.16 26.11
CA GLN A 26 -18.12 -24.25 25.70
C GLN A 26 -19.18 -23.86 24.69
N VAL A 27 -19.38 -24.72 23.68
CA VAL A 27 -20.54 -24.69 22.81
C VAL A 27 -21.76 -25.24 23.54
N LYS A 28 -22.85 -24.50 23.58
CA LYS A 28 -24.12 -24.90 24.18
C LYS A 28 -25.07 -25.54 23.16
N THR A 29 -25.20 -24.89 22.03
CA THR A 29 -26.01 -25.38 20.91
C THR A 29 -25.32 -25.06 19.60
N ALA A 30 -25.57 -25.86 18.55
CA ALA A 30 -25.18 -25.51 17.20
C ALA A 30 -26.18 -26.06 16.19
N SER A 31 -26.28 -25.43 15.04
CA SER A 31 -27.10 -25.86 13.92
C SER A 31 -26.38 -25.60 12.59
N TRP A 32 -26.56 -26.53 11.68
CA TRP A 32 -26.08 -26.41 10.30
C TRP A 32 -27.23 -26.05 9.37
N ALA A 33 -27.18 -24.89 8.76
CA ALA A 33 -28.17 -24.45 7.78
C ALA A 33 -27.55 -23.49 6.76
N ASN A 34 -27.98 -23.49 5.53
CA ASN A 34 -27.54 -22.57 4.48
C ASN A 34 -26.01 -22.53 4.34
N ASN A 35 -25.34 -23.67 4.40
CA ASN A 35 -23.88 -23.82 4.34
C ASN A 35 -23.14 -23.05 5.44
N CYS A 36 -23.77 -22.82 6.56
CA CYS A 36 -23.20 -22.13 7.71
C CYS A 36 -23.47 -22.90 9.00
N LEU A 37 -22.44 -23.14 9.77
CA LEU A 37 -22.57 -23.59 11.15
C LEU A 37 -22.71 -22.37 12.07
N THR A 38 -23.81 -22.30 12.79
CA THR A 38 -24.08 -21.27 13.78
C THR A 38 -24.35 -21.91 15.15
N GLY A 39 -23.99 -21.23 16.22
CA GLY A 39 -24.24 -21.78 17.54
C GLY A 39 -24.12 -20.75 18.66
N THR A 40 -24.63 -21.16 19.84
CA THR A 40 -24.49 -20.43 21.09
C THR A 40 -23.33 -21.00 21.91
N LEU A 41 -22.62 -20.12 22.55
CA LEU A 41 -21.53 -20.42 23.47
C LEU A 41 -22.03 -20.25 24.92
N ASP A 42 -21.21 -20.60 25.88
CA ASP A 42 -21.46 -20.19 27.28
C ASP A 42 -21.43 -18.67 27.44
N ILE A 43 -20.77 -17.96 26.53
CA ILE A 43 -20.77 -16.49 26.41
C ILE A 43 -20.84 -16.14 24.91
N GLY A 44 -22.00 -15.61 24.46
CA GLY A 44 -22.20 -15.12 23.09
C GLY A 44 -22.53 -16.21 22.07
N GLN A 45 -22.24 -15.90 20.81
CA GLN A 45 -22.55 -16.74 19.67
C GLN A 45 -21.36 -16.86 18.72
N PHE A 46 -21.38 -17.90 17.89
CA PHE A 46 -20.39 -18.07 16.81
C PHE A 46 -21.05 -18.49 15.50
N SER A 47 -20.31 -18.27 14.42
CA SER A 47 -20.58 -18.84 13.10
C SER A 47 -19.30 -19.23 12.40
N CYS A 48 -19.35 -20.24 11.51
CA CYS A 48 -18.27 -20.54 10.60
C CYS A 48 -18.77 -21.15 9.28
N TYR A 49 -18.04 -20.83 8.20
CA TYR A 49 -18.32 -21.33 6.85
C TYR A 49 -17.14 -21.11 5.91
N PHE A 50 -17.14 -21.75 4.77
CA PHE A 50 -16.24 -21.45 3.67
C PHE A 50 -16.84 -20.35 2.78
N VAL A 51 -16.11 -19.25 2.61
CA VAL A 51 -16.43 -18.16 1.66
C VAL A 51 -16.25 -18.68 0.23
N ASN A 52 -15.12 -19.36 0.01
CA ASN A 52 -14.80 -20.07 -1.23
C ASN A 52 -13.82 -21.23 -0.90
N GLU A 53 -13.27 -21.89 -1.91
CA GLU A 53 -12.33 -23.01 -1.72
C GLU A 53 -11.00 -22.61 -1.06
N LYS A 54 -10.72 -21.30 -0.92
CA LYS A 54 -9.45 -20.75 -0.44
C LYS A 54 -9.58 -19.94 0.83
N ILE A 55 -10.81 -19.65 1.28
CA ILE A 55 -11.07 -18.76 2.41
C ILE A 55 -12.17 -19.32 3.30
N ALA A 56 -11.87 -19.42 4.60
CA ALA A 56 -12.85 -19.73 5.64
C ALA A 56 -13.11 -18.50 6.50
N ARG A 57 -14.37 -18.26 6.88
CA ARG A 57 -14.75 -17.22 7.84
C ARG A 57 -15.21 -17.83 9.14
N VAL A 58 -14.70 -17.30 10.25
CA VAL A 58 -15.17 -17.57 11.62
C VAL A 58 -15.52 -16.24 12.28
N THR A 59 -16.73 -16.15 12.79
CA THR A 59 -17.16 -14.98 13.56
C THR A 59 -17.55 -15.43 14.97
N VAL A 60 -17.04 -14.76 15.98
CA VAL A 60 -17.45 -14.96 17.38
C VAL A 60 -17.87 -13.60 17.94
N ASN A 61 -19.12 -13.48 18.36
CA ASN A 61 -19.60 -12.30 19.06
C ASN A 61 -19.88 -12.65 20.52
N PRO A 62 -18.97 -12.32 21.43
CA PRO A 62 -19.17 -12.62 22.84
C PRO A 62 -20.17 -11.67 23.52
N PHE A 63 -20.67 -10.65 22.84
CA PHE A 63 -21.52 -9.62 23.39
C PHE A 63 -22.96 -9.63 22.86
N GLY A 64 -23.26 -10.51 21.92
CA GLY A 64 -24.59 -10.58 21.27
C GLY A 64 -24.68 -11.60 20.14
N GLU A 65 -25.59 -11.33 19.21
CA GLU A 65 -25.71 -12.12 18.01
C GLU A 65 -24.57 -11.83 17.03
N VAL A 66 -24.19 -12.84 16.22
CA VAL A 66 -23.20 -12.64 15.16
C VAL A 66 -23.79 -11.84 14.02
N ASP A 67 -23.08 -10.80 13.62
CA ASP A 67 -23.36 -10.04 12.40
C ASP A 67 -22.50 -10.62 11.26
N LEU A 68 -23.15 -11.16 10.25
CA LEU A 68 -22.50 -11.76 9.08
C LEU A 68 -22.47 -10.83 7.86
N THR A 69 -22.93 -9.59 8.01
CA THR A 69 -22.87 -8.58 6.95
C THR A 69 -21.40 -8.39 6.53
N PRO A 70 -21.08 -8.50 5.22
CA PRO A 70 -19.74 -8.21 4.76
C PRO A 70 -19.34 -6.77 5.08
N SER A 71 -18.09 -6.58 5.52
CA SER A 71 -17.55 -5.24 5.74
C SER A 71 -17.20 -4.56 4.42
N ILE A 72 -16.88 -3.27 4.48
CA ILE A 72 -16.32 -2.55 3.34
C ILE A 72 -15.00 -3.17 2.84
N ALA A 73 -14.28 -3.90 3.67
CA ALA A 73 -13.02 -4.55 3.30
C ALA A 73 -13.26 -5.88 2.56
N ALA A 74 -14.15 -6.74 3.06
CA ALA A 74 -14.39 -8.08 2.53
C ALA A 74 -15.51 -8.10 1.47
N ILE A 75 -15.27 -7.43 0.34
CA ILE A 75 -16.30 -7.19 -0.70
C ILE A 75 -16.75 -8.43 -1.46
N HIS A 76 -16.00 -9.52 -1.43
CA HIS A 76 -16.33 -10.77 -2.13
C HIS A 76 -16.77 -11.90 -1.18
N ASP A 77 -17.13 -11.58 0.07
CA ASP A 77 -17.82 -12.53 0.97
C ASP A 77 -19.34 -12.48 0.74
N THR A 78 -19.78 -12.88 -0.45
CA THR A 78 -21.18 -12.78 -0.88
C THR A 78 -21.92 -14.11 -0.85
N GLU A 79 -21.20 -15.24 -0.86
CA GLU A 79 -21.76 -16.59 -0.92
C GLU A 79 -21.11 -17.51 0.11
N LYS A 80 -21.84 -18.58 0.49
CA LYS A 80 -21.36 -19.64 1.38
C LYS A 80 -21.27 -20.93 0.62
N GLN A 81 -20.09 -21.54 0.60
CA GLN A 81 -19.87 -22.75 -0.19
C GLN A 81 -20.48 -23.99 0.48
N ALA A 82 -20.97 -24.88 -0.37
CA ALA A 82 -21.55 -26.14 0.09
C ALA A 82 -20.46 -27.09 0.63
N ALA A 83 -20.29 -27.12 1.94
CA ALA A 83 -19.39 -28.02 2.63
C ALA A 83 -20.11 -29.24 3.16
N LYS A 84 -19.40 -30.37 3.26
CA LYS A 84 -19.89 -31.55 3.97
C LYS A 84 -19.80 -31.30 5.47
N PHE A 85 -20.95 -31.35 6.14
CA PHE A 85 -21.05 -31.20 7.59
C PHE A 85 -21.14 -32.57 8.27
N THR A 86 -20.43 -32.70 9.40
CA THR A 86 -20.50 -33.89 10.28
C THR A 86 -20.49 -33.43 11.73
N GLU A 87 -21.39 -33.91 12.55
CA GLU A 87 -21.35 -33.77 13.99
C GLU A 87 -20.68 -35.01 14.60
N THR A 88 -19.69 -34.75 15.50
CA THR A 88 -18.97 -35.79 16.24
C THR A 88 -19.26 -35.66 17.74
N THR A 89 -18.77 -36.59 18.54
CA THR A 89 -18.86 -36.52 20.02
C THR A 89 -18.22 -35.23 20.53
N ASP A 90 -17.06 -34.86 19.98
CA ASP A 90 -16.20 -33.80 20.51
C ASP A 90 -16.35 -32.46 19.79
N GLY A 91 -17.05 -32.44 18.65
CA GLY A 91 -17.13 -31.21 17.85
C GLY A 91 -18.02 -31.30 16.63
N TYR A 92 -17.78 -30.35 15.74
CA TYR A 92 -18.41 -30.22 14.43
C TYR A 92 -17.33 -30.08 13.38
N GLU A 93 -17.48 -30.73 12.25
CA GLU A 93 -16.51 -30.76 11.16
C GLU A 93 -17.17 -30.32 9.86
N LEU A 94 -16.54 -29.35 9.18
CA LEU A 94 -16.90 -28.90 7.84
C LEU A 94 -15.74 -29.27 6.90
N HIS A 95 -16.06 -30.01 5.83
CA HIS A 95 -15.08 -30.43 4.83
C HIS A 95 -15.42 -29.80 3.48
N PHE A 96 -14.45 -29.14 2.86
CA PHE A 96 -14.55 -28.60 1.52
C PHE A 96 -13.24 -28.80 0.76
N ALA A 97 -13.28 -29.61 -0.32
CA ALA A 97 -12.08 -30.06 -1.03
C ALA A 97 -11.08 -30.74 -0.05
N ASP A 98 -9.85 -30.26 0.02
CA ASP A 98 -8.80 -30.73 0.91
C ASP A 98 -8.73 -29.95 2.24
N LYS A 99 -9.72 -29.11 2.53
CA LYS A 99 -9.77 -28.22 3.68
C LYS A 99 -10.81 -28.64 4.70
N GLU A 100 -10.49 -28.43 5.96
CA GLU A 100 -11.34 -28.78 7.09
C GLU A 100 -11.43 -27.61 8.07
N ILE A 101 -12.64 -27.35 8.59
CA ILE A 101 -12.87 -26.53 9.79
C ILE A 101 -13.42 -27.46 10.87
N ILE A 102 -12.76 -27.49 12.00
CA ILE A 102 -13.17 -28.29 13.16
C ILE A 102 -13.51 -27.32 14.30
N VAL A 103 -14.73 -27.39 14.80
CA VAL A 103 -15.21 -26.64 15.97
C VAL A 103 -15.30 -27.58 17.15
N CYS A 104 -14.38 -27.49 18.10
CA CYS A 104 -14.39 -28.30 19.33
C CYS A 104 -15.47 -27.77 20.29
N LYS A 105 -16.24 -28.70 20.91
CA LYS A 105 -17.32 -28.35 21.85
C LYS A 105 -16.83 -27.89 23.21
N ASN A 106 -15.79 -28.53 23.75
CA ASN A 106 -15.27 -28.25 25.11
C ASN A 106 -13.82 -28.75 25.26
N PRO A 107 -12.81 -27.86 25.40
CA PRO A 107 -12.96 -26.42 25.32
C PRO A 107 -13.32 -25.93 23.90
N PHE A 108 -14.02 -24.80 23.80
CA PHE A 108 -14.32 -24.17 22.52
C PHE A 108 -13.01 -23.76 21.82
N ARG A 109 -12.77 -24.37 20.66
CA ARG A 109 -11.61 -24.09 19.80
C ARG A 109 -12.00 -24.21 18.35
N ILE A 110 -11.33 -23.47 17.50
CA ILE A 110 -11.41 -23.59 16.05
C ILE A 110 -10.08 -24.13 15.54
N ILE A 111 -10.11 -25.21 14.78
CA ILE A 111 -8.92 -25.80 14.15
C ILE A 111 -9.18 -25.81 12.64
N MET A 112 -8.22 -25.37 11.86
CA MET A 112 -8.29 -25.50 10.41
C MET A 112 -7.12 -26.29 9.87
N LYS A 113 -7.43 -27.14 8.88
CA LYS A 113 -6.44 -27.98 8.21
C LYS A 113 -6.51 -27.80 6.69
N GLN A 114 -5.38 -28.00 6.05
CA GLN A 114 -5.24 -28.11 4.60
C GLN A 114 -4.46 -29.39 4.29
N ALA A 115 -4.98 -30.23 3.40
CA ALA A 115 -4.40 -31.53 3.06
C ALA A 115 -4.04 -32.38 4.31
N GLY A 116 -4.91 -32.35 5.34
CA GLY A 116 -4.73 -33.05 6.60
C GLY A 116 -3.74 -32.41 7.60
N LYS A 117 -2.97 -31.40 7.20
CA LYS A 117 -2.07 -30.65 8.10
C LYS A 117 -2.81 -29.51 8.77
N ARG A 118 -2.60 -29.33 10.10
CA ARG A 118 -3.08 -28.16 10.81
C ARG A 118 -2.33 -26.91 10.33
N ILE A 119 -3.08 -25.87 9.97
CA ILE A 119 -2.52 -24.57 9.60
C ILE A 119 -2.87 -23.49 10.62
N PHE A 120 -4.03 -23.58 11.26
CA PHE A 120 -4.55 -22.58 12.19
C PHE A 120 -5.27 -23.23 13.36
N GLN A 121 -5.10 -22.68 14.58
CA GLN A 121 -5.83 -23.14 15.77
C GLN A 121 -5.97 -22.01 16.78
N THR A 122 -7.19 -21.78 17.26
CA THR A 122 -7.41 -20.91 18.43
C THR A 122 -7.17 -21.69 19.72
N GLU A 123 -6.52 -21.04 20.70
CA GLU A 123 -6.32 -21.62 22.06
C GLU A 123 -7.36 -21.11 23.06
N GLY A 124 -8.01 -19.99 22.77
CA GLY A 124 -9.06 -19.46 23.61
C GLY A 124 -9.52 -18.08 23.19
N LEU A 125 -10.70 -17.72 23.69
CA LEU A 125 -11.26 -16.37 23.62
C LEU A 125 -11.62 -15.93 25.04
N ALA A 126 -11.23 -14.73 25.41
CA ALA A 126 -11.50 -14.15 26.72
C ALA A 126 -12.05 -12.73 26.58
N ILE A 127 -12.86 -12.29 27.52
CA ILE A 127 -13.52 -10.98 27.52
C ILE A 127 -13.39 -10.29 28.88
N ASN A 128 -13.53 -8.95 28.84
CA ASN A 128 -13.65 -8.12 30.04
C ASN A 128 -15.01 -7.40 30.15
N ARG A 129 -15.15 -6.53 31.13
CA ARG A 129 -16.39 -5.76 31.37
C ARG A 129 -16.59 -4.60 30.40
N ASP A 130 -15.50 -4.12 29.79
CA ASP A 130 -15.51 -2.96 28.90
C ASP A 130 -15.80 -3.34 27.44
N LYS A 131 -16.26 -4.59 27.23
CA LYS A 131 -16.54 -5.20 25.93
C LYS A 131 -15.31 -5.36 25.05
N GLU A 132 -14.13 -5.42 25.64
CA GLU A 132 -12.91 -5.84 24.95
C GLU A 132 -12.81 -7.36 24.94
N HIS A 133 -12.16 -7.89 23.92
CA HIS A 133 -11.91 -9.32 23.82
C HIS A 133 -10.49 -9.61 23.35
N GLN A 134 -9.98 -10.78 23.75
CA GLN A 134 -8.66 -11.28 23.36
C GLN A 134 -8.79 -12.70 22.82
N ILE A 135 -8.26 -12.93 21.64
CA ILE A 135 -8.11 -14.27 21.06
C ILE A 135 -6.65 -14.69 21.18
N SER A 136 -6.44 -15.92 21.65
CA SER A 136 -5.12 -16.58 21.64
C SER A 136 -5.10 -17.59 20.50
N ILE A 137 -4.03 -17.56 19.70
CA ILE A 137 -3.85 -18.40 18.51
C ILE A 137 -2.51 -19.11 18.65
N GLN A 138 -2.51 -20.42 18.41
CA GLN A 138 -1.28 -21.22 18.44
C GLN A 138 -0.32 -20.80 17.35
N SER A 139 0.96 -20.70 17.67
CA SER A 139 2.06 -20.42 16.75
C SER A 139 3.14 -21.46 16.93
N ASP A 140 3.64 -22.01 15.83
CA ASP A 140 4.74 -22.95 15.89
C ASP A 140 6.08 -22.18 16.03
N PRO A 141 7.07 -22.72 16.76
CA PRO A 141 8.36 -22.05 16.90
C PRO A 141 9.02 -21.75 15.56
N GLY A 142 9.55 -20.53 15.41
CA GLY A 142 10.19 -20.09 14.18
C GLY A 142 9.23 -19.65 13.07
N THR A 143 7.94 -19.51 13.36
CA THR A 143 6.96 -18.89 12.45
C THR A 143 7.37 -17.46 12.13
N ALA A 144 7.50 -17.14 10.84
CA ALA A 144 7.68 -15.78 10.38
C ALA A 144 6.32 -15.11 10.17
N ILE A 145 6.22 -13.82 10.51
CA ILE A 145 5.00 -13.03 10.42
C ILE A 145 5.24 -11.84 9.49
N PHE A 146 4.40 -11.69 8.47
CA PHE A 146 4.51 -10.63 7.48
C PHE A 146 3.17 -9.91 7.29
N GLY A 147 3.17 -8.82 6.53
CA GLY A 147 1.97 -8.02 6.28
C GLY A 147 1.74 -6.98 7.37
N LEU A 148 0.50 -6.86 7.87
CA LEU A 148 0.05 -5.89 8.88
C LEU A 148 0.12 -4.42 8.42
N GLY A 149 0.25 -4.21 7.10
CA GLY A 149 0.23 -2.88 6.50
C GLY A 149 1.45 -2.03 6.81
N GLU A 150 1.21 -0.75 7.04
CA GLU A 150 2.23 0.24 7.36
C GLU A 150 2.66 0.14 8.83
N LYS A 151 3.76 -0.55 9.06
CA LYS A 151 4.32 -0.73 10.42
C LYS A 151 5.85 -0.63 10.39
N THR A 152 6.41 -0.01 11.40
CA THR A 152 7.86 0.14 11.58
C THR A 152 8.57 -1.19 11.83
N GLY A 153 9.89 -1.15 11.98
CA GLY A 153 10.73 -2.30 12.30
C GLY A 153 11.04 -3.19 11.10
N ALA A 154 11.44 -4.43 11.37
CA ALA A 154 11.86 -5.38 10.36
C ALA A 154 10.70 -5.89 9.47
N LEU A 155 11.05 -6.51 8.34
CA LEU A 155 10.09 -7.16 7.45
C LEU A 155 9.30 -8.26 8.18
N ASN A 156 10.01 -9.15 8.87
CA ASN A 156 9.40 -10.16 9.74
C ASN A 156 8.98 -9.53 11.07
N LYS A 157 7.68 -9.57 11.38
CA LYS A 157 7.07 -8.97 12.57
C LYS A 157 7.02 -9.93 13.78
N ALA A 158 7.53 -11.16 13.67
CA ALA A 158 7.63 -12.07 14.81
C ALA A 158 8.43 -11.41 15.95
N GLY A 159 7.94 -11.52 17.17
CA GLY A 159 8.56 -10.89 18.35
C GLY A 159 8.22 -9.40 18.54
N SER A 160 7.24 -8.87 17.81
CA SER A 160 6.79 -7.47 17.92
C SER A 160 5.37 -7.37 18.50
N ILE A 161 5.02 -6.19 19.01
CA ILE A 161 3.64 -5.79 19.31
C ILE A 161 3.22 -4.76 18.26
N ILE A 162 2.08 -4.99 17.62
CA ILE A 162 1.59 -4.19 16.51
C ILE A 162 0.20 -3.65 16.83
N SER A 163 0.03 -2.33 16.82
CA SER A 163 -1.26 -1.67 17.02
C SER A 163 -1.90 -1.28 15.68
N MET A 164 -3.21 -1.45 15.57
CA MET A 164 -4.05 -1.00 14.46
C MET A 164 -4.89 0.19 14.92
N TRP A 165 -4.32 1.36 14.80
CA TRP A 165 -4.96 2.64 15.09
C TRP A 165 -4.32 3.72 14.23
N ASN A 166 -5.09 4.30 13.33
CA ASN A 166 -4.60 5.33 12.43
C ASN A 166 -4.19 6.57 13.23
N THR A 167 -2.93 6.97 13.13
CA THR A 167 -2.37 8.03 13.96
C THR A 167 -1.52 8.97 13.13
N ASP A 168 -1.79 10.27 13.25
CA ASP A 168 -0.91 11.31 12.71
C ASP A 168 0.39 11.37 13.51
N VAL A 169 1.49 10.95 12.87
CA VAL A 169 2.82 10.87 13.49
C VAL A 169 3.75 11.91 12.90
N TYR A 170 3.38 13.20 13.02
CA TYR A 170 4.20 14.33 12.59
C TYR A 170 5.46 14.55 13.46
N SER A 171 5.46 14.05 14.71
CA SER A 171 6.63 14.07 15.59
C SER A 171 7.65 13.00 15.19
N PRO A 172 8.92 13.11 15.63
CA PRO A 172 9.90 12.07 15.33
C PRO A 172 9.41 10.69 15.73
N HIS A 173 9.43 9.75 14.78
CA HIS A 173 9.16 8.34 15.02
C HIS A 173 10.40 7.51 14.63
N ASN A 174 10.43 6.27 15.04
CA ASN A 174 11.54 5.36 14.83
C ASN A 174 11.03 3.93 14.60
N LYS A 175 11.96 2.98 14.51
CA LYS A 175 11.64 1.55 14.29
C LYS A 175 10.77 0.90 15.38
N ASP A 176 10.62 1.52 16.54
CA ASP A 176 9.86 1.00 17.67
C ASP A 176 8.48 1.70 17.83
N THR A 177 8.12 2.60 16.92
CA THR A 177 6.82 3.27 16.91
C THR A 177 5.73 2.29 16.47
N VAL A 178 4.72 2.11 17.30
CA VAL A 178 3.72 1.03 17.09
C VAL A 178 2.51 1.45 16.25
N GLU A 179 2.19 2.75 16.20
CA GLU A 179 1.05 3.30 15.47
C GLU A 179 1.52 4.23 14.37
N LEU A 180 0.97 4.07 13.19
CA LEU A 180 1.19 4.91 12.01
C LEU A 180 -0.16 5.18 11.32
N TYR A 181 -0.13 5.66 10.09
CA TYR A 181 -1.29 6.20 9.38
C TYR A 181 -2.27 5.14 8.84
N GLN A 182 -1.80 3.87 8.63
CA GLN A 182 -2.61 2.81 8.04
C GLN A 182 -2.87 1.67 9.03
N SER A 183 -4.09 1.16 9.04
CA SER A 183 -4.49 -0.02 9.82
C SER A 183 -5.02 -1.12 8.90
N ILE A 184 -4.17 -2.11 8.63
CA ILE A 184 -4.53 -3.27 7.79
C ILE A 184 -4.30 -4.54 8.61
N PRO A 185 -5.32 -5.05 9.34
CA PRO A 185 -5.18 -6.18 10.25
C PRO A 185 -5.14 -7.53 9.50
N PHE A 186 -4.29 -7.62 8.50
CA PHE A 186 -4.00 -8.82 7.72
C PHE A 186 -2.55 -9.24 7.90
N MET A 187 -2.33 -10.48 8.34
CA MET A 187 -1.02 -11.07 8.50
C MET A 187 -0.87 -12.34 7.69
N ILE A 188 0.37 -12.67 7.36
CA ILE A 188 0.78 -13.94 6.77
C ILE A 188 1.66 -14.65 7.79
N ALA A 189 1.29 -15.85 8.17
CA ALA A 189 2.11 -16.74 9.01
C ALA A 189 2.77 -17.78 8.10
N ASP A 190 4.09 -17.81 8.10
CA ASP A 190 4.90 -18.70 7.27
C ASP A 190 5.81 -19.55 8.16
N THR A 191 5.52 -20.84 8.21
CA THR A 191 6.36 -21.84 8.87
C THR A 191 7.25 -22.56 7.85
N ALA A 192 8.06 -23.51 8.30
CA ALA A 192 8.81 -24.35 7.36
C ALA A 192 7.92 -25.31 6.54
N GLU A 193 6.68 -25.55 7.00
CA GLU A 193 5.79 -26.57 6.45
C GLU A 193 4.47 -26.04 5.90
N THR A 194 3.99 -24.91 6.42
CA THR A 194 2.67 -24.35 6.08
C THR A 194 2.71 -22.84 6.00
N THR A 195 1.89 -22.28 5.12
CA THR A 195 1.66 -20.84 4.99
C THR A 195 0.15 -20.57 5.05
N TYR A 196 -0.27 -19.57 5.78
CA TYR A 196 -1.65 -19.10 5.78
C TYR A 196 -1.74 -17.60 6.01
N GLY A 197 -2.82 -17.00 5.56
CA GLY A 197 -3.19 -15.63 5.89
C GLY A 197 -4.24 -15.57 6.98
N LEU A 198 -4.19 -14.56 7.82
CA LEU A 198 -5.24 -14.22 8.78
C LEU A 198 -5.62 -12.76 8.59
N PHE A 199 -6.84 -12.51 8.15
CA PHE A 199 -7.43 -11.18 8.14
C PHE A 199 -8.41 -11.07 9.33
N TYR A 200 -8.08 -10.21 10.29
CA TYR A 200 -8.90 -9.92 11.46
C TYR A 200 -9.74 -8.67 11.18
N ASP A 201 -10.91 -8.87 10.58
CA ASP A 201 -11.78 -7.78 10.12
C ASP A 201 -12.57 -7.15 11.27
N ASN A 202 -11.87 -6.26 11.99
CA ASN A 202 -12.43 -5.47 13.08
C ASN A 202 -11.83 -4.06 13.05
N SER A 203 -12.67 -3.05 12.89
CA SER A 203 -12.26 -1.65 12.73
C SER A 203 -11.92 -0.92 14.04
N HIS A 204 -12.24 -1.52 15.20
CA HIS A 204 -11.81 -0.97 16.48
C HIS A 204 -10.29 -1.01 16.63
N ARG A 205 -9.77 -0.26 17.57
CA ARG A 205 -8.35 -0.41 17.94
C ARG A 205 -8.06 -1.86 18.27
N THR A 206 -7.05 -2.41 17.60
CA THR A 206 -6.66 -3.82 17.70
C THR A 206 -5.15 -3.92 17.93
N GLU A 207 -4.73 -4.84 18.78
CA GLU A 207 -3.31 -5.10 19.06
C GLU A 207 -2.98 -6.57 18.77
N PHE A 208 -1.96 -6.80 17.98
CA PHE A 208 -1.36 -8.11 17.73
C PHE A 208 -0.09 -8.22 18.56
N ASP A 209 -0.04 -9.17 19.47
CA ASP A 209 1.10 -9.43 20.34
C ASP A 209 1.79 -10.74 19.94
N PHE A 210 2.91 -10.62 19.23
CA PHE A 210 3.78 -11.72 18.81
C PHE A 210 5.00 -11.87 19.75
N GLN A 211 5.06 -11.11 20.83
CA GLN A 211 6.23 -11.02 21.71
C GLN A 211 6.04 -11.75 23.05
N SER A 212 4.84 -11.69 23.61
CA SER A 212 4.63 -12.10 25.01
C SER A 212 4.65 -13.60 25.23
N PHE A 213 4.54 -14.42 24.16
CA PHE A 213 4.45 -15.89 24.25
C PHE A 213 5.28 -16.56 23.16
N GLU A 214 5.90 -17.71 23.46
CA GLU A 214 6.74 -18.44 22.52
C GLU A 214 5.94 -19.32 21.53
N GLU A 215 4.82 -19.91 21.98
CA GLU A 215 4.03 -20.89 21.21
C GLU A 215 2.64 -20.38 20.87
N MET A 216 2.38 -19.10 21.04
CA MET A 216 1.13 -18.45 20.66
C MET A 216 1.33 -16.97 20.42
N TYR A 217 0.39 -16.38 19.71
CA TYR A 217 0.22 -14.93 19.68
C TYR A 217 -1.21 -14.56 20.06
N THR A 218 -1.42 -13.31 20.45
CA THR A 218 -2.75 -12.84 20.86
C THR A 218 -3.19 -11.66 20.02
N ILE A 219 -4.50 -11.56 19.79
CA ILE A 219 -5.14 -10.42 19.16
C ILE A 219 -6.14 -9.86 20.16
N LEU A 220 -5.91 -8.64 20.60
CA LEU A 220 -6.81 -7.87 21.46
C LEU A 220 -7.57 -6.86 20.62
N ALA A 221 -8.89 -6.75 20.81
CA ALA A 221 -9.70 -5.70 20.21
C ALA A 221 -10.49 -4.95 21.29
N GLU A 222 -10.54 -3.61 21.18
CA GLU A 222 -11.22 -2.73 22.13
C GLU A 222 -12.75 -2.69 21.94
N GLY A 223 -13.31 -3.55 21.09
CA GLY A 223 -14.75 -3.67 20.85
C GLY A 223 -15.09 -4.54 19.65
N GLY A 224 -16.36 -4.54 19.27
CA GLY A 224 -16.85 -5.30 18.12
C GLY A 224 -16.87 -6.81 18.33
N GLN A 225 -17.06 -7.55 17.25
CA GLN A 225 -16.99 -9.00 17.21
C GLN A 225 -15.63 -9.47 16.70
N ALA A 226 -15.22 -10.67 17.08
CA ALA A 226 -14.06 -11.32 16.51
C ALA A 226 -14.42 -11.92 15.14
N ASN A 227 -13.99 -11.27 14.06
CA ASN A 227 -14.28 -11.67 12.69
C ASN A 227 -12.99 -12.06 11.98
N LEU A 228 -12.78 -13.36 11.78
CA LEU A 228 -11.55 -13.92 11.27
C LEU A 228 -11.80 -14.53 9.88
N TYR A 229 -11.02 -14.08 8.89
CA TYR A 229 -10.89 -14.77 7.61
C TYR A 229 -9.53 -15.47 7.61
N VAL A 230 -9.57 -16.81 7.58
CA VAL A 230 -8.37 -17.64 7.41
C VAL A 230 -8.23 -17.97 5.94
N ILE A 231 -7.10 -17.60 5.38
CA ILE A 231 -6.80 -17.65 3.96
C ILE A 231 -5.80 -18.76 3.72
N PHE A 232 -6.22 -19.77 2.96
CA PHE A 232 -5.39 -20.90 2.62
C PHE A 232 -4.46 -20.57 1.46
N GLY A 233 -3.29 -21.15 1.44
CA GLY A 233 -2.33 -21.05 0.33
C GLY A 233 -1.14 -21.99 0.53
N GLU A 234 -0.48 -22.35 -0.56
CA GLU A 234 0.74 -23.18 -0.53
C GLU A 234 2.00 -22.35 -0.30
N ASP A 235 1.89 -21.03 -0.52
CA ASP A 235 2.96 -20.06 -0.31
C ASP A 235 2.42 -18.63 -0.16
N THR A 236 3.33 -17.70 0.12
CA THR A 236 3.01 -16.28 0.31
C THR A 236 2.33 -15.66 -0.91
N LYS A 237 2.71 -16.02 -2.13
CA LYS A 237 2.08 -15.49 -3.35
C LYS A 237 0.60 -15.86 -3.42
N GLU A 238 0.29 -17.13 -3.20
CA GLU A 238 -1.11 -17.61 -3.22
C GLU A 238 -1.94 -16.98 -2.10
N VAL A 239 -1.38 -16.84 -0.90
CA VAL A 239 -2.05 -16.19 0.22
C VAL A 239 -2.38 -14.72 -0.10
N VAL A 240 -1.44 -13.96 -0.66
CA VAL A 240 -1.65 -12.55 -1.06
C VAL A 240 -2.71 -12.45 -2.18
N ALA A 241 -2.62 -13.31 -3.20
CA ALA A 241 -3.61 -13.34 -4.29
C ALA A 241 -5.02 -13.62 -3.75
N ASN A 242 -5.16 -14.60 -2.87
CA ASN A 242 -6.46 -14.98 -2.27
C ASN A 242 -6.99 -13.88 -1.33
N TYR A 243 -6.11 -13.19 -0.59
CA TYR A 243 -6.50 -12.03 0.23
C TYR A 243 -7.00 -10.87 -0.63
N THR A 244 -6.32 -10.57 -1.72
CA THR A 244 -6.75 -9.51 -2.64
C THR A 244 -7.96 -9.90 -3.48
N ASP A 245 -8.20 -11.20 -3.70
CA ASP A 245 -9.49 -11.68 -4.24
C ASP A 245 -10.65 -11.40 -3.27
N LEU A 246 -10.43 -11.46 -1.94
CA LEU A 246 -11.44 -11.11 -0.95
C LEU A 246 -11.66 -9.60 -0.83
N THR A 247 -10.57 -8.84 -0.80
CA THR A 247 -10.60 -7.41 -0.45
C THR A 247 -10.57 -6.46 -1.64
N GLY A 248 -10.39 -6.99 -2.83
CA GLY A 248 -10.20 -6.23 -4.07
C GLY A 248 -8.74 -5.91 -4.35
N LYS A 249 -8.41 -5.82 -5.63
CA LYS A 249 -7.07 -5.58 -6.15
C LYS A 249 -6.80 -4.10 -6.40
N THR A 250 -5.53 -3.72 -6.46
CA THR A 250 -5.11 -2.39 -6.94
C THR A 250 -5.45 -2.27 -8.42
N PRO A 251 -6.26 -1.29 -8.87
CA PRO A 251 -6.57 -1.11 -10.28
C PRO A 251 -5.34 -0.63 -11.06
N LEU A 252 -5.31 -0.89 -12.37
CA LEU A 252 -4.26 -0.35 -13.24
C LEU A 252 -4.33 1.19 -13.25
N PRO A 253 -3.30 1.90 -12.76
CA PRO A 253 -3.34 3.35 -12.61
C PRO A 253 -3.14 4.07 -13.96
N PRO A 254 -3.45 5.37 -14.06
CA PRO A 254 -3.01 6.16 -15.21
C PRO A 254 -1.49 6.22 -15.26
N LYS A 255 -0.90 6.08 -16.46
CA LYS A 255 0.56 5.92 -16.63
C LYS A 255 1.36 7.10 -16.06
N TRP A 256 0.83 8.34 -16.13
CA TRP A 256 1.50 9.52 -15.57
C TRP A 256 1.76 9.42 -14.07
N SER A 257 0.89 8.72 -13.32
CA SER A 257 1.06 8.54 -11.88
C SER A 257 2.25 7.63 -11.50
N LEU A 258 2.86 6.98 -12.49
CA LEU A 258 4.06 6.17 -12.35
C LEU A 258 5.34 6.91 -12.73
N GLY A 259 5.26 8.14 -13.23
CA GLY A 259 6.41 9.01 -13.51
C GLY A 259 7.01 9.62 -12.25
N TYR A 260 7.84 10.65 -12.43
CA TYR A 260 8.41 11.42 -11.34
C TYR A 260 7.47 12.55 -10.94
N HIS A 261 7.29 12.74 -9.63
CA HIS A 261 6.45 13.76 -9.04
C HIS A 261 7.27 14.69 -8.16
N GLN A 262 7.05 16.00 -8.30
CA GLN A 262 7.66 17.03 -7.47
C GLN A 262 6.63 17.67 -6.55
N SER A 263 6.99 17.84 -5.28
CA SER A 263 6.14 18.39 -4.24
C SER A 263 6.95 19.15 -3.19
N ARG A 264 6.32 20.08 -2.51
CA ARG A 264 6.80 20.74 -1.31
C ARG A 264 5.60 21.23 -0.50
N TYR A 265 5.69 21.25 0.80
CA TYR A 265 4.81 21.96 1.72
C TYR A 265 5.43 23.32 2.06
N SER A 266 5.08 24.43 1.35
CA SER A 266 4.37 24.46 0.07
C SER A 266 5.17 25.24 -0.96
N TYR A 267 4.84 25.06 -2.25
CA TYR A 267 5.04 26.10 -3.26
C TYR A 267 3.93 27.14 -3.04
N THR A 268 4.27 28.38 -2.63
CA THR A 268 3.32 29.31 -2.02
C THR A 268 2.65 30.27 -3.00
N SER A 269 3.03 30.26 -4.27
CA SER A 269 2.40 31.08 -5.31
C SER A 269 2.40 30.41 -6.68
N GLU A 270 1.55 30.91 -7.59
CA GLU A 270 1.49 30.43 -8.96
C GLU A 270 2.81 30.63 -9.71
N GLU A 271 3.53 31.72 -9.45
CA GLU A 271 4.84 31.99 -10.05
C GLU A 271 5.89 30.98 -9.59
N GLU A 272 5.83 30.55 -8.33
CA GLU A 272 6.76 29.54 -7.81
C GLU A 272 6.50 28.18 -8.46
N VAL A 273 5.26 27.75 -8.55
CA VAL A 273 4.88 26.48 -9.22
C VAL A 273 5.33 26.52 -10.68
N GLU A 274 5.07 27.60 -11.39
CA GLU A 274 5.46 27.76 -12.79
C GLU A 274 7.00 27.78 -12.97
N ARG A 275 7.72 28.45 -12.06
CA ARG A 275 9.19 28.46 -12.03
C ARG A 275 9.75 27.06 -11.85
N ILE A 276 9.20 26.25 -10.96
CA ILE A 276 9.63 24.86 -10.73
C ILE A 276 9.42 24.04 -12.01
N ALA A 277 8.22 24.07 -12.61
CA ALA A 277 7.92 23.35 -13.84
C ALA A 277 8.87 23.76 -14.99
N ASN A 278 9.09 25.07 -15.18
CA ASN A 278 9.99 25.59 -16.21
C ASN A 278 11.44 25.17 -15.96
N THR A 279 11.90 25.11 -14.69
CA THR A 279 13.26 24.68 -14.36
C THR A 279 13.48 23.19 -14.71
N PHE A 280 12.50 22.31 -14.46
CA PHE A 280 12.57 20.92 -14.92
C PHE A 280 12.74 20.82 -16.42
N LYS A 281 11.96 21.59 -17.17
CA LYS A 281 12.05 21.66 -18.63
C LYS A 281 13.39 22.21 -19.12
N GLU A 282 13.88 23.30 -18.56
CA GLU A 282 15.17 23.93 -18.92
C GLU A 282 16.36 22.99 -18.68
N LYS A 283 16.26 22.18 -17.62
CA LYS A 283 17.29 21.20 -17.25
C LYS A 283 17.11 19.84 -17.89
N GLU A 284 16.05 19.70 -18.69
CA GLU A 284 15.69 18.43 -19.34
C GLU A 284 15.60 17.27 -18.33
N ILE A 285 15.01 17.53 -17.15
CA ILE A 285 14.73 16.52 -16.13
C ILE A 285 13.27 16.08 -16.32
N PRO A 286 12.98 14.79 -16.49
CA PRO A 286 11.62 14.32 -16.68
C PRO A 286 10.70 14.65 -15.49
N LEU A 287 9.46 15.05 -15.80
CA LEU A 287 8.44 15.40 -14.81
C LEU A 287 7.03 15.10 -15.34
N ASP A 288 6.24 14.35 -14.60
CA ASP A 288 4.83 14.11 -14.92
C ASP A 288 3.87 14.95 -14.10
N CYS A 289 4.21 15.29 -12.84
CA CYS A 289 3.27 15.89 -11.93
C CYS A 289 3.91 16.86 -10.94
N VAL A 290 3.20 17.96 -10.66
CA VAL A 290 3.48 18.87 -9.53
C VAL A 290 2.33 18.79 -8.55
N PHE A 291 2.65 18.64 -7.25
CA PHE A 291 1.68 18.67 -6.17
C PHE A 291 1.52 20.09 -5.65
N MET A 292 0.29 20.47 -5.35
CA MET A 292 -0.02 21.72 -4.65
C MET A 292 -0.50 21.39 -3.25
N ASP A 293 0.28 21.80 -2.25
CA ASP A 293 -0.01 21.68 -0.83
C ASP A 293 -0.89 22.84 -0.34
N ILE A 294 -1.31 22.87 0.92
CA ILE A 294 -2.42 23.64 1.48
C ILE A 294 -2.47 25.15 1.13
N HIS A 295 -1.35 25.78 0.77
CA HIS A 295 -1.28 27.23 0.53
C HIS A 295 -1.91 27.70 -0.81
N TYR A 296 -2.28 26.77 -1.72
CA TYR A 296 -3.05 27.19 -2.89
C TYR A 296 -4.49 27.58 -2.56
N MET A 297 -5.00 27.14 -1.38
CA MET A 297 -6.37 27.37 -0.93
C MET A 297 -6.54 28.75 -0.28
N ASP A 298 -7.71 29.32 -0.40
CA ASP A 298 -8.12 30.53 0.32
C ASP A 298 -8.31 30.22 1.81
N ASP A 299 -7.35 30.66 2.62
CA ASP A 299 -7.35 30.46 4.07
C ASP A 299 -7.67 29.00 4.46
N PHE A 300 -7.01 28.07 3.73
CA PHE A 300 -7.12 26.61 3.85
C PHE A 300 -8.53 26.03 3.63
N ARG A 301 -9.44 26.75 2.98
CA ARG A 301 -10.74 26.24 2.57
C ARG A 301 -10.58 25.34 1.35
N VAL A 302 -10.90 24.05 1.46
CA VAL A 302 -10.86 23.11 0.34
C VAL A 302 -11.84 23.55 -0.77
N PHE A 303 -11.52 23.21 -2.02
CA PHE A 303 -12.28 23.63 -3.21
C PHE A 303 -12.29 25.14 -3.46
N THR A 304 -11.20 25.83 -3.13
CA THR A 304 -10.97 27.25 -3.40
C THR A 304 -9.56 27.50 -3.92
N PHE A 305 -9.32 28.67 -4.53
CA PHE A 305 -7.98 29.19 -4.78
C PHE A 305 -7.76 30.46 -3.94
N ASN A 306 -6.52 30.63 -3.47
CA ASN A 306 -6.10 31.83 -2.75
C ASN A 306 -6.09 33.01 -3.74
N PRO A 307 -6.89 34.06 -3.51
CA PRO A 307 -7.02 35.15 -4.47
C PRO A 307 -5.76 36.04 -4.58
N ASP A 308 -4.86 35.98 -3.57
CA ASP A 308 -3.67 36.82 -3.53
C ASP A 308 -2.45 36.10 -4.17
N THR A 309 -2.32 34.79 -3.94
CA THR A 309 -1.13 34.03 -4.36
C THR A 309 -1.39 33.08 -5.53
N PHE A 310 -2.64 32.73 -5.79
CA PHE A 310 -3.10 31.94 -6.94
C PHE A 310 -4.30 32.59 -7.65
N PRO A 311 -4.20 33.92 -8.00
CA PRO A 311 -5.31 34.65 -8.60
C PRO A 311 -5.75 34.08 -9.96
N ASN A 312 -4.84 33.43 -10.69
CA ASN A 312 -5.08 32.79 -11.99
C ASN A 312 -4.83 31.27 -11.91
N GLY A 313 -5.26 30.64 -10.82
CA GLY A 313 -5.08 29.19 -10.59
C GLY A 313 -5.58 28.30 -11.75
N PRO A 314 -6.78 28.55 -12.34
CA PRO A 314 -7.26 27.84 -13.51
C PRO A 314 -6.34 27.94 -14.72
N GLU A 315 -5.81 29.13 -15.00
CA GLU A 315 -4.88 29.40 -16.12
C GLU A 315 -3.51 28.75 -15.86
N LEU A 316 -3.02 28.75 -14.61
CA LEU A 316 -1.80 28.01 -14.24
C LEU A 316 -1.95 26.53 -14.56
N ILE A 317 -3.05 25.91 -14.15
CA ILE A 317 -3.31 24.48 -14.43
C ILE A 317 -3.36 24.22 -15.92
N ALA A 318 -3.99 25.11 -16.72
CA ALA A 318 -4.04 24.98 -18.17
C ALA A 318 -2.63 25.04 -18.78
N ARG A 319 -1.78 26.01 -18.36
CA ARG A 319 -0.39 26.13 -18.85
C ARG A 319 0.48 24.91 -18.49
N LEU A 320 0.33 24.34 -17.29
CA LEU A 320 1.05 23.13 -16.90
C LEU A 320 0.63 21.92 -17.75
N ARG A 321 -0.67 21.78 -17.99
CA ARG A 321 -1.19 20.70 -18.85
C ARG A 321 -0.73 20.81 -20.31
N GLU A 322 -0.58 22.03 -20.85
CA GLU A 322 0.03 22.26 -22.17
C GLU A 322 1.48 21.79 -22.21
N GLN A 323 2.17 21.75 -21.08
CA GLN A 323 3.51 21.19 -20.94
C GLN A 323 3.51 19.68 -20.62
N ASN A 324 2.36 19.01 -20.66
CA ASN A 324 2.15 17.62 -20.26
C ASN A 324 2.38 17.33 -18.77
N ILE A 325 2.35 18.34 -17.91
CA ILE A 325 2.50 18.22 -16.46
C ILE A 325 1.10 18.17 -15.84
N ASP A 326 0.81 17.12 -15.10
CA ASP A 326 -0.42 17.00 -14.32
C ASP A 326 -0.27 17.72 -12.96
N VAL A 327 -1.40 18.12 -12.37
CA VAL A 327 -1.45 18.78 -11.06
C VAL A 327 -2.27 17.92 -10.11
N VAL A 328 -1.74 17.72 -8.90
CA VAL A 328 -2.43 17.01 -7.82
C VAL A 328 -2.53 17.92 -6.61
N PRO A 329 -3.70 18.52 -6.34
CA PRO A 329 -3.94 19.32 -5.15
C PRO A 329 -4.19 18.44 -3.92
N ILE A 330 -3.77 18.93 -2.75
CA ILE A 330 -4.14 18.39 -1.44
C ILE A 330 -5.60 18.75 -1.13
N VAL A 331 -6.31 17.81 -0.50
CA VAL A 331 -7.68 18.01 -0.02
C VAL A 331 -7.81 17.33 1.34
N ASP A 332 -7.98 18.15 2.39
CA ASP A 332 -8.16 17.71 3.76
C ASP A 332 -9.65 17.55 4.11
N PRO A 333 -10.02 16.71 5.10
CA PRO A 333 -11.43 16.54 5.49
C PRO A 333 -11.99 17.68 6.36
N GLY A 334 -11.15 18.55 6.91
CA GLY A 334 -11.55 19.62 7.81
C GLY A 334 -12.22 20.78 7.08
N ILE A 335 -13.54 20.95 7.21
CA ILE A 335 -14.30 22.04 6.60
C ILE A 335 -14.39 23.21 7.57
N LYS A 336 -13.73 24.33 7.22
CA LYS A 336 -13.71 25.55 8.04
C LYS A 336 -15.09 25.96 8.48
N LYS A 337 -15.26 26.22 9.78
CA LYS A 337 -16.49 26.81 10.34
C LYS A 337 -16.61 28.29 9.94
N ASP A 338 -17.21 28.52 8.81
CA ASP A 338 -17.36 29.87 8.25
C ASP A 338 -18.73 30.01 7.57
N VAL A 339 -19.49 30.99 8.02
CA VAL A 339 -20.88 31.23 7.55
C VAL A 339 -20.93 31.72 6.09
N ASP A 340 -19.83 32.24 5.55
CA ASP A 340 -19.74 32.72 4.17
C ASP A 340 -19.15 31.64 3.22
N TYR A 341 -18.71 30.48 3.77
CA TYR A 341 -18.16 29.38 3.00
C TYR A 341 -19.24 28.41 2.56
N SER A 342 -19.47 28.34 1.25
CA SER A 342 -20.60 27.60 0.65
C SER A 342 -20.60 26.10 1.00
N VAL A 343 -19.43 25.44 1.03
CA VAL A 343 -19.30 24.02 1.39
C VAL A 343 -19.73 23.78 2.83
N TYR A 344 -19.34 24.67 3.76
CA TYR A 344 -19.79 24.60 5.15
C TYR A 344 -21.31 24.82 5.29
N GLN A 345 -21.85 25.82 4.59
CA GLN A 345 -23.29 26.10 4.59
C GLN A 345 -24.12 24.91 4.08
N GLU A 346 -23.66 24.28 2.98
CA GLU A 346 -24.30 23.10 2.41
C GLU A 346 -24.29 21.93 3.38
N GLY A 347 -23.10 21.65 3.99
CA GLY A 347 -22.93 20.62 4.99
C GLY A 347 -23.83 20.78 6.20
N ILE A 348 -23.97 22.00 6.72
CA ILE A 348 -24.93 22.35 7.80
C ILE A 348 -26.38 22.09 7.37
N LYS A 349 -26.76 22.62 6.22
CA LYS A 349 -28.14 22.54 5.69
C LYS A 349 -28.61 21.09 5.55
N HIS A 350 -27.73 20.20 5.20
CA HIS A 350 -28.07 18.82 4.89
C HIS A 350 -27.61 17.80 5.97
N ASN A 351 -27.06 18.28 7.10
CA ASN A 351 -26.51 17.43 8.19
C ASN A 351 -25.45 16.45 7.71
N TYR A 352 -24.46 16.93 6.96
CA TYR A 352 -23.40 16.10 6.40
C TYR A 352 -22.18 15.92 7.31
N PHE A 353 -22.16 16.59 8.47
CA PHE A 353 -21.04 16.56 9.40
C PHE A 353 -21.24 15.57 10.55
N CYS A 354 -20.14 15.02 11.03
CA CYS A 354 -20.12 14.19 12.24
C CYS A 354 -20.75 14.94 13.41
N SER A 355 -21.44 14.22 14.30
CA SER A 355 -22.19 14.81 15.42
C SER A 355 -21.73 14.25 16.76
N LYS A 356 -21.98 15.01 17.81
CA LYS A 356 -21.88 14.53 19.19
C LYS A 356 -23.12 13.71 19.58
N LEU A 357 -23.07 12.99 20.68
CA LEU A 357 -24.17 12.16 21.17
C LEU A 357 -25.49 12.92 21.35
N GLU A 358 -25.43 14.21 21.76
CA GLU A 358 -26.59 15.05 21.91
C GLU A 358 -27.13 15.65 20.59
N GLY A 359 -26.49 15.31 19.44
CA GLY A 359 -26.91 15.71 18.10
C GLY A 359 -26.36 17.05 17.62
N SER A 360 -25.53 17.74 18.39
CA SER A 360 -24.79 18.90 17.91
C SER A 360 -23.63 18.48 17.00
N ILE A 361 -23.24 19.39 16.07
CA ILE A 361 -22.10 19.13 15.20
C ILE A 361 -20.81 19.03 16.03
N TYR A 362 -19.96 18.04 15.72
CA TYR A 362 -18.60 17.97 16.23
C TYR A 362 -17.71 18.99 15.52
N TYR A 363 -16.89 19.70 16.29
CA TYR A 363 -15.87 20.61 15.78
C TYR A 363 -14.51 20.25 16.38
N GLY A 364 -13.46 20.30 15.55
CA GLY A 364 -12.06 20.17 15.95
C GLY A 364 -11.19 21.20 15.23
N ASP A 365 -10.01 21.48 15.78
CA ASP A 365 -9.06 22.40 15.16
C ASP A 365 -8.13 21.64 14.21
N VAL A 366 -7.99 22.16 12.99
CA VAL A 366 -7.02 21.73 11.95
C VAL A 366 -6.50 22.99 11.23
N TRP A 367 -5.87 22.85 10.05
CA TRP A 367 -5.25 23.99 9.35
C TRP A 367 -6.16 25.21 9.18
N PRO A 368 -7.45 25.10 8.82
CA PRO A 368 -8.32 26.26 8.73
C PRO A 368 -8.76 26.86 10.08
N GLY A 369 -8.33 26.28 11.21
CA GLY A 369 -8.85 26.53 12.56
C GLY A 369 -10.05 25.65 12.87
N VAL A 370 -11.04 26.16 13.61
CA VAL A 370 -12.25 25.41 13.98
C VAL A 370 -12.95 24.87 12.75
N SER A 371 -13.06 23.57 12.63
CA SER A 371 -13.58 22.87 11.45
C SER A 371 -14.61 21.80 11.81
N ALA A 372 -15.57 21.59 10.91
CA ALA A 372 -16.47 20.44 10.94
C ALA A 372 -15.92 19.33 10.01
N PHE A 373 -16.28 18.09 10.28
CA PHE A 373 -15.77 16.93 9.54
C PHE A 373 -16.91 16.19 8.85
N PRO A 374 -16.86 15.98 7.52
CA PRO A 374 -17.85 15.19 6.81
C PRO A 374 -17.97 13.78 7.38
N ASP A 375 -19.19 13.28 7.50
CA ASP A 375 -19.44 11.90 7.93
C ASP A 375 -19.35 10.94 6.75
N PHE A 376 -18.13 10.60 6.36
CA PHE A 376 -17.86 9.76 5.20
C PHE A 376 -18.43 8.34 5.29
N LEU A 377 -18.90 7.89 6.45
CA LEU A 377 -19.53 6.57 6.57
C LEU A 377 -20.93 6.56 5.89
N SER A 378 -21.52 7.72 5.68
CA SER A 378 -22.77 7.89 4.93
C SER A 378 -22.54 7.93 3.42
N THR A 379 -23.21 7.06 2.65
CA THR A 379 -23.16 7.07 1.18
C THR A 379 -23.65 8.38 0.58
N THR A 380 -24.58 9.07 1.24
CA THR A 380 -25.05 10.40 0.82
C THR A 380 -23.92 11.43 0.93
N VAL A 381 -23.17 11.41 2.02
CA VAL A 381 -22.02 12.32 2.23
C VAL A 381 -20.88 11.99 1.28
N GLN A 382 -20.60 10.69 1.04
CA GLN A 382 -19.61 10.27 0.04
C GLN A 382 -19.95 10.83 -1.35
N ARG A 383 -21.25 10.77 -1.74
CA ARG A 383 -21.67 11.31 -3.02
C ARG A 383 -21.49 12.83 -3.10
N TRP A 384 -21.92 13.55 -2.07
CA TRP A 384 -21.73 15.00 -1.98
C TRP A 384 -20.25 15.39 -2.08
N TRP A 385 -19.39 14.74 -1.29
CA TRP A 385 -17.95 14.98 -1.32
C TRP A 385 -17.35 14.72 -2.71
N GLY A 386 -17.73 13.59 -3.32
CA GLY A 386 -17.32 13.27 -4.67
C GLY A 386 -17.75 14.31 -5.70
N ASP A 387 -18.95 14.88 -5.57
CA ASP A 387 -19.48 15.89 -6.48
C ASP A 387 -18.77 17.25 -6.32
N LEU A 388 -18.28 17.60 -5.13
CA LEU A 388 -17.46 18.81 -4.90
C LEU A 388 -16.16 18.79 -5.72
N HIS A 389 -15.62 17.61 -6.04
CA HIS A 389 -14.41 17.49 -6.89
C HIS A 389 -14.62 17.98 -8.33
N LYS A 390 -15.87 18.34 -8.71
CA LYS A 390 -16.13 19.03 -9.97
C LYS A 390 -15.31 20.32 -10.08
N PHE A 391 -15.03 21.00 -8.97
CA PHE A 391 -14.14 22.16 -8.90
C PHE A 391 -12.78 21.88 -9.56
N TYR A 392 -12.19 20.70 -9.34
CA TYR A 392 -10.90 20.32 -9.91
C TYR A 392 -11.03 19.68 -11.29
N THR A 393 -12.03 18.82 -11.48
CA THR A 393 -12.15 18.07 -12.75
C THR A 393 -12.52 18.96 -13.93
N ASP A 394 -13.22 20.06 -13.72
CA ASP A 394 -13.53 21.07 -14.74
C ASP A 394 -12.25 21.77 -15.23
N LEU A 395 -11.22 21.88 -14.39
CA LEU A 395 -9.90 22.41 -14.76
C LEU A 395 -9.00 21.36 -15.43
N GLY A 396 -9.47 20.12 -15.53
CA GLY A 396 -8.73 19.02 -16.11
C GLY A 396 -7.82 18.28 -15.14
N ILE A 397 -7.91 18.51 -13.84
CA ILE A 397 -7.23 17.74 -12.82
C ILE A 397 -7.81 16.33 -12.77
N ARG A 398 -6.95 15.31 -12.65
CA ARG A 398 -7.30 13.88 -12.63
C ARG A 398 -6.74 13.14 -11.42
N GLY A 399 -5.99 13.84 -10.58
CA GLY A 399 -5.40 13.32 -9.36
C GLY A 399 -5.75 14.18 -8.15
N ILE A 400 -6.00 13.56 -7.00
CA ILE A 400 -6.28 14.22 -5.70
C ILE A 400 -5.42 13.57 -4.63
N TRP A 401 -4.91 14.39 -3.72
CA TRP A 401 -4.18 13.97 -2.54
C TRP A 401 -5.05 14.18 -1.30
N ASN A 402 -5.52 13.08 -0.71
CA ASN A 402 -6.25 13.08 0.56
C ASN A 402 -5.25 13.02 1.72
N ASP A 403 -5.19 14.07 2.52
CA ASP A 403 -4.35 14.16 3.70
C ASP A 403 -5.17 14.38 4.97
N MET A 404 -4.55 14.31 6.13
CA MET A 404 -5.15 14.56 7.45
C MET A 404 -6.37 13.67 7.78
N ASN A 405 -6.50 12.53 7.14
CA ASN A 405 -7.71 11.71 7.14
C ASN A 405 -7.66 10.46 8.02
N GLU A 406 -6.88 10.47 9.10
CA GLU A 406 -6.89 9.47 10.19
C GLU A 406 -8.23 9.40 10.95
N PRO A 407 -8.99 10.48 11.20
CA PRO A 407 -8.80 11.91 10.95
C PRO A 407 -7.90 12.59 11.98
N SER A 408 -6.97 13.44 11.50
CA SER A 408 -6.13 14.26 12.37
C SER A 408 -6.92 15.45 12.94
N VAL A 409 -6.71 15.71 14.22
CA VAL A 409 -7.22 16.88 14.94
C VAL A 409 -6.13 17.42 15.83
N PHE A 410 -5.95 18.74 15.90
CA PHE A 410 -4.91 19.40 16.71
C PHE A 410 -5.27 19.43 18.18
N ASN A 411 -5.38 18.26 18.78
CA ASN A 411 -5.63 18.04 20.20
C ASN A 411 -4.69 16.98 20.77
N GLU A 412 -4.79 16.69 22.05
CA GLU A 412 -3.93 15.72 22.72
C GLU A 412 -4.10 14.28 22.18
N SER A 413 -5.32 13.90 21.81
CA SER A 413 -5.63 12.56 21.25
C SER A 413 -5.27 12.43 19.79
N LYS A 414 -4.94 13.53 19.10
CA LYS A 414 -4.68 13.64 17.66
C LYS A 414 -5.84 13.17 16.77
N THR A 415 -7.04 13.03 17.33
CA THR A 415 -8.23 12.61 16.59
C THR A 415 -9.51 13.14 17.24
N MET A 416 -10.65 12.79 16.67
CA MET A 416 -11.97 13.12 17.24
C MET A 416 -12.21 12.40 18.58
N ASP A 417 -13.11 12.93 19.39
CA ASP A 417 -13.58 12.25 20.60
C ASP A 417 -14.18 10.89 20.23
N LEU A 418 -13.87 9.84 21.01
CA LEU A 418 -14.27 8.47 20.68
C LEU A 418 -15.78 8.21 20.70
N ASP A 419 -16.55 9.12 21.27
CA ASP A 419 -18.03 9.09 21.35
C ASP A 419 -18.70 9.93 20.25
N VAL A 420 -17.95 10.56 19.35
CA VAL A 420 -18.50 11.19 18.14
C VAL A 420 -19.28 10.16 17.34
N VAL A 421 -20.44 10.54 16.86
CA VAL A 421 -21.39 9.67 16.16
C VAL A 421 -21.22 9.81 14.65
N HIS A 422 -21.14 8.66 13.99
CA HIS A 422 -21.16 8.51 12.55
C HIS A 422 -22.39 7.73 12.11
N ASN A 423 -22.91 8.06 10.95
CA ASN A 423 -24.09 7.40 10.36
C ASN A 423 -23.64 6.42 9.26
N LEU A 424 -23.48 5.17 9.62
CA LEU A 424 -23.20 4.10 8.65
C LEU A 424 -24.52 3.67 7.99
N ASP A 425 -24.98 4.47 7.01
CA ASP A 425 -26.21 4.26 6.23
C ASP A 425 -27.44 3.86 7.07
N GLY A 426 -27.69 4.63 8.13
CA GLY A 426 -28.82 4.44 9.04
C GLY A 426 -28.49 3.71 10.35
N LYS A 427 -27.29 3.13 10.47
CA LYS A 427 -26.76 2.59 11.74
C LYS A 427 -25.81 3.62 12.35
N ASN A 428 -26.15 4.15 13.53
CA ASN A 428 -25.24 5.00 14.27
C ASN A 428 -24.11 4.16 14.89
N VAL A 429 -22.86 4.55 14.62
CA VAL A 429 -21.66 3.98 15.23
C VAL A 429 -20.83 5.07 15.88
N THR A 430 -20.05 4.76 16.89
CA THR A 430 -19.17 5.74 17.53
C THR A 430 -17.84 5.83 16.79
N HIS A 431 -17.11 6.93 17.02
CA HIS A 431 -15.77 7.11 16.45
C HIS A 431 -14.81 5.99 16.88
N LYS A 432 -15.03 5.38 18.02
CA LYS A 432 -14.28 4.20 18.47
C LYS A 432 -14.33 3.03 17.46
N GLU A 433 -15.46 2.84 16.75
CA GLU A 433 -15.64 1.85 15.69
C GLU A 433 -15.29 2.42 14.30
N ALA A 434 -15.54 3.71 14.07
CA ALA A 434 -15.43 4.36 12.77
C ALA A 434 -14.03 4.84 12.42
N HIS A 435 -13.18 5.09 13.42
CA HIS A 435 -11.90 5.79 13.30
C HIS A 435 -11.02 5.24 12.17
N ASN A 436 -10.67 3.95 12.22
CA ASN A 436 -9.80 3.34 11.21
C ASN A 436 -10.44 3.26 9.81
N LEU A 437 -11.76 3.45 9.72
CA LEU A 437 -12.50 3.43 8.45
C LEU A 437 -12.60 4.81 7.78
N TYR A 438 -12.41 5.89 8.54
CA TYR A 438 -12.68 7.26 8.07
C TYR A 438 -11.88 7.60 6.80
N GLY A 439 -10.57 7.38 6.80
CA GLY A 439 -9.70 7.61 5.63
C GLY A 439 -10.03 6.73 4.43
N LEU A 440 -10.40 5.47 4.66
CA LEU A 440 -10.86 4.57 3.60
C LEU A 440 -12.13 5.09 2.92
N TYR A 441 -13.12 5.54 3.70
CA TYR A 441 -14.38 6.06 3.15
C TYR A 441 -14.19 7.41 2.45
N MET A 442 -13.30 8.28 2.94
CA MET A 442 -12.89 9.49 2.22
C MET A 442 -12.25 9.16 0.87
N SER A 443 -11.29 8.23 0.86
CA SER A 443 -10.63 7.77 -0.37
C SER A 443 -11.61 7.19 -1.38
N LYS A 444 -12.57 6.38 -0.90
CA LYS A 444 -13.68 5.87 -1.72
C LYS A 444 -14.51 6.99 -2.31
N ALA A 445 -14.91 7.96 -1.49
CA ALA A 445 -15.73 9.11 -1.93
C ALA A 445 -15.02 9.93 -3.01
N THR A 446 -13.72 10.19 -2.83
CA THR A 446 -12.88 10.90 -3.80
C THR A 446 -12.76 10.11 -5.10
N PHE A 447 -12.35 8.85 -5.05
CA PHE A 447 -12.12 8.01 -6.23
C PHE A 447 -13.40 7.80 -7.05
N GLU A 448 -14.50 7.42 -6.40
CA GLU A 448 -15.80 7.22 -7.05
C GLU A 448 -16.38 8.53 -7.58
N GLY A 449 -16.12 9.65 -6.90
CA GLY A 449 -16.44 10.98 -7.38
C GLY A 449 -15.73 11.34 -8.66
N LEU A 450 -14.41 11.20 -8.69
CA LEU A 450 -13.59 11.44 -9.89
C LEU A 450 -14.02 10.54 -11.06
N LYS A 451 -14.23 9.24 -10.80
CA LYS A 451 -14.69 8.28 -11.81
C LYS A 451 -16.07 8.66 -12.36
N ARG A 452 -16.97 9.16 -11.55
CA ARG A 452 -18.31 9.60 -11.96
C ARG A 452 -18.26 10.88 -12.77
N LEU A 453 -17.42 11.85 -12.37
CA LEU A 453 -17.27 13.14 -13.04
C LEU A 453 -16.53 13.01 -14.39
N VAL A 454 -15.57 12.09 -14.48
CA VAL A 454 -14.78 11.84 -15.69
C VAL A 454 -14.73 10.33 -15.99
N PRO A 455 -15.82 9.74 -16.46
CA PRO A 455 -16.00 8.27 -16.51
C PRO A 455 -15.10 7.57 -17.52
N ASN A 456 -14.52 8.32 -18.46
CA ASN A 456 -13.66 7.74 -19.51
C ASN A 456 -12.16 7.73 -19.14
N GLU A 457 -11.77 8.34 -18.04
CA GLU A 457 -10.37 8.43 -17.62
C GLU A 457 -10.18 7.77 -16.25
N ARG A 458 -9.04 7.09 -16.07
CA ARG A 458 -8.64 6.50 -14.79
C ARG A 458 -8.27 7.62 -13.82
N PRO A 459 -8.91 7.73 -12.66
CA PRO A 459 -8.52 8.70 -11.63
C PRO A 459 -7.25 8.24 -10.91
N PHE A 460 -6.52 9.21 -10.37
CA PHE A 460 -5.48 8.97 -9.37
C PHE A 460 -5.91 9.55 -8.04
N SER A 461 -5.78 8.79 -6.98
CA SER A 461 -5.96 9.25 -5.61
C SER A 461 -4.78 8.79 -4.78
N LEU A 462 -4.26 9.68 -3.95
CA LEU A 462 -3.22 9.40 -2.96
C LEU A 462 -3.83 9.62 -1.58
N THR A 463 -3.59 8.73 -0.63
CA THR A 463 -4.12 8.86 0.73
C THR A 463 -3.07 8.56 1.79
N ARG A 464 -3.12 9.31 2.91
CA ARG A 464 -2.27 9.05 4.08
C ARG A 464 -2.86 7.93 4.93
N ALA A 465 -4.13 8.04 5.29
CA ALA A 465 -4.78 7.07 6.17
C ALA A 465 -5.72 6.13 5.42
N GLY A 466 -5.88 4.91 5.95
CA GLY A 466 -6.78 3.92 5.39
C GLY A 466 -6.91 2.66 6.24
N TYR A 467 -7.71 1.74 5.75
CA TYR A 467 -7.98 0.42 6.30
C TYR A 467 -7.88 -0.63 5.18
N ALA A 468 -7.98 -1.92 5.53
CA ALA A 468 -8.00 -3.00 4.54
C ALA A 468 -9.00 -2.70 3.40
N GLY A 469 -8.56 -2.84 2.15
CA GLY A 469 -9.36 -2.50 0.97
C GLY A 469 -9.10 -1.10 0.38
N VAL A 470 -8.25 -0.28 1.01
CA VAL A 470 -7.88 1.07 0.51
C VAL A 470 -7.25 1.03 -0.88
N GLN A 471 -6.54 -0.05 -1.22
CA GLN A 471 -5.90 -0.27 -2.52
C GLN A 471 -6.83 -0.17 -3.71
N ARG A 472 -8.13 -0.36 -3.51
CA ARG A 472 -9.15 -0.22 -4.58
C ARG A 472 -9.34 1.22 -5.03
N TYR A 473 -8.99 2.17 -4.18
CA TYR A 473 -9.33 3.58 -4.35
C TYR A 473 -8.12 4.50 -4.41
N SER A 474 -7.02 4.14 -3.75
CA SER A 474 -5.89 5.06 -3.60
C SER A 474 -4.54 4.36 -3.65
N ALA A 475 -3.54 5.09 -4.17
CA ALA A 475 -2.16 4.90 -3.79
C ALA A 475 -1.94 5.37 -2.34
N VAL A 476 -0.87 4.89 -1.69
CA VAL A 476 -0.54 5.24 -0.31
C VAL A 476 0.90 5.72 -0.24
N TRP A 477 1.15 6.79 0.50
CA TRP A 477 2.51 7.12 0.91
C TRP A 477 2.65 6.93 2.43
N THR A 478 3.86 6.72 2.90
CA THR A 478 4.15 6.37 4.29
C THR A 478 4.20 7.59 5.23
N GLY A 479 3.39 8.61 4.95
CA GLY A 479 3.21 9.81 5.77
C GLY A 479 4.47 10.62 5.98
N ASP A 480 4.58 11.30 7.12
CA ASP A 480 5.58 12.30 7.45
C ASP A 480 6.89 11.66 7.92
N ASN A 481 7.64 11.10 6.99
CA ASN A 481 8.97 10.58 7.26
C ASN A 481 9.98 11.73 7.48
N ARG A 482 11.23 11.41 7.81
CA ARG A 482 12.29 12.39 8.06
C ARG A 482 13.52 12.14 7.21
N SER A 483 14.28 13.19 6.96
CA SER A 483 15.61 13.15 6.32
C SER A 483 16.63 12.49 7.25
N HIS A 484 16.37 11.22 7.60
CA HIS A 484 17.22 10.36 8.43
C HIS A 484 17.47 9.02 7.76
N TRP A 485 18.68 8.51 7.86
CA TRP A 485 19.05 7.21 7.29
C TRP A 485 18.20 6.05 7.82
N GLU A 486 17.79 6.10 9.10
CA GLU A 486 16.87 5.13 9.69
C GLU A 486 15.52 5.09 8.96
N HIS A 487 15.01 6.27 8.52
CA HIS A 487 13.76 6.34 7.78
C HIS A 487 13.87 5.78 6.35
N LEU A 488 15.01 6.00 5.68
CA LEU A 488 15.27 5.35 4.39
C LEU A 488 15.38 3.83 4.56
N GLU A 489 16.14 3.35 5.55
CA GLU A 489 16.28 1.90 5.83
C GLU A 489 14.92 1.27 6.18
N MET A 490 14.12 1.92 7.03
CA MET A 490 12.83 1.45 7.50
C MET A 490 11.75 1.46 6.42
N SER A 491 11.83 2.38 5.45
CA SER A 491 10.82 2.49 4.39
C SER A 491 10.73 1.25 3.52
N LEU A 492 11.83 0.52 3.31
CA LEU A 492 11.86 -0.65 2.44
C LEU A 492 11.02 -1.82 2.99
N PRO A 493 11.25 -2.32 4.23
CA PRO A 493 10.39 -3.37 4.79
C PRO A 493 8.95 -2.90 5.00
N MET A 494 8.71 -1.61 5.25
CA MET A 494 7.36 -1.04 5.38
C MET A 494 6.60 -1.13 4.05
N ILE A 495 7.20 -0.70 2.94
CA ILE A 495 6.61 -0.76 1.60
C ILE A 495 6.38 -2.22 1.16
N MET A 496 7.32 -3.13 1.45
CA MET A 496 7.14 -4.56 1.17
C MET A 496 5.95 -5.14 1.96
N ASN A 497 5.79 -4.81 3.24
CA ASN A 497 4.66 -5.26 4.05
C ASN A 497 3.32 -4.65 3.62
N LEU A 498 3.29 -3.37 3.18
CA LEU A 498 2.11 -2.78 2.54
C LEU A 498 1.71 -3.56 1.29
N GLY A 499 2.67 -3.88 0.42
CA GLY A 499 2.45 -4.71 -0.76
C GLY A 499 1.89 -6.09 -0.42
N LEU A 500 2.46 -6.79 0.57
CA LEU A 500 1.96 -8.07 1.07
C LEU A 500 0.56 -7.96 1.66
N SER A 501 0.17 -6.76 2.14
CA SER A 501 -1.16 -6.45 2.67
C SER A 501 -2.14 -5.93 1.59
N GLY A 502 -1.82 -6.12 0.31
CA GLY A 502 -2.66 -5.76 -0.84
C GLY A 502 -2.45 -4.34 -1.37
N VAL A 503 -1.71 -3.48 -0.69
CA VAL A 503 -1.44 -2.09 -1.12
C VAL A 503 -0.20 -2.05 -2.00
N ALA A 504 -0.38 -2.38 -3.27
CA ALA A 504 0.74 -2.49 -4.22
C ALA A 504 1.26 -1.14 -4.73
N PHE A 505 0.42 -0.09 -4.74
CA PHE A 505 0.81 1.24 -5.19
C PHE A 505 1.21 2.10 -3.98
N THR A 506 2.46 2.00 -3.57
CA THR A 506 2.95 2.69 -2.37
C THR A 506 4.39 3.19 -2.56
N GLY A 507 4.76 4.19 -1.76
CA GLY A 507 6.11 4.76 -1.68
C GLY A 507 6.28 5.63 -0.44
N ALA A 508 7.47 6.19 -0.29
CA ALA A 508 7.82 7.13 0.77
C ALA A 508 8.27 8.46 0.16
N ASP A 509 8.16 9.55 0.91
CA ASP A 509 8.66 10.85 0.46
C ASP A 509 10.18 10.81 0.29
N VAL A 510 10.61 10.99 -0.96
CA VAL A 510 12.02 10.93 -1.35
C VAL A 510 12.78 12.12 -0.78
N GLY A 511 13.89 11.84 -0.11
CA GLY A 511 14.70 12.81 0.60
C GLY A 511 14.28 12.98 2.06
N GLY A 512 13.08 12.54 2.43
CA GLY A 512 12.45 12.76 3.73
C GLY A 512 11.62 14.05 3.76
N PHE A 513 10.44 13.98 4.40
CA PHE A 513 9.53 15.13 4.52
C PHE A 513 10.07 16.17 5.49
N SER A 514 10.35 15.81 6.73
CA SER A 514 10.84 16.72 7.78
C SER A 514 12.36 16.64 7.95
N SER A 515 12.94 17.68 8.50
CA SER A 515 14.38 17.88 8.70
C SER A 515 15.13 18.22 7.40
N ASP A 516 16.35 18.72 7.54
CA ASP A 516 17.19 19.06 6.40
C ASP A 516 17.80 17.81 5.77
N CYS A 517 17.56 17.62 4.50
CA CYS A 517 18.18 16.57 3.71
C CYS A 517 19.64 16.89 3.40
N THR A 518 20.50 15.86 3.34
CA THR A 518 21.87 16.03 2.85
C THR A 518 21.98 15.67 1.37
N LYS A 519 23.06 16.15 0.72
CA LYS A 519 23.35 15.81 -0.69
C LYS A 519 23.35 14.27 -0.92
N GLU A 520 24.05 13.52 -0.06
CA GLU A 520 24.15 12.08 -0.19
C GLU A 520 22.79 11.41 0.02
N MET A 521 22.05 11.85 1.03
CA MET A 521 20.74 11.30 1.34
C MET A 521 19.75 11.50 0.20
N LEU A 522 19.67 12.71 -0.40
CA LEU A 522 18.80 12.94 -1.55
C LEU A 522 19.14 12.00 -2.71
N ILE A 523 20.45 11.87 -3.03
CA ILE A 523 20.90 10.95 -4.08
C ILE A 523 20.47 9.51 -3.78
N ARG A 524 20.80 8.99 -2.59
CA ARG A 524 20.51 7.59 -2.22
C ARG A 524 19.01 7.31 -2.13
N TRP A 525 18.22 8.28 -1.63
CA TRP A 525 16.77 8.12 -1.58
C TRP A 525 16.15 8.18 -2.97
N THR A 526 16.64 9.06 -3.85
CA THR A 526 16.21 9.09 -5.27
C THR A 526 16.54 7.78 -5.97
N GLN A 527 17.71 7.20 -5.72
CA GLN A 527 18.09 5.90 -6.26
C GLN A 527 17.08 4.80 -5.86
N ALA A 528 16.73 4.72 -4.59
CA ALA A 528 15.72 3.78 -4.10
C ALA A 528 14.33 4.09 -4.66
N GLY A 529 13.91 5.35 -4.58
CA GLY A 529 12.58 5.83 -5.01
C GLY A 529 12.28 5.57 -6.48
N ALA A 530 13.30 5.61 -7.35
CA ALA A 530 13.14 5.32 -8.78
C ALA A 530 12.63 3.89 -9.07
N PHE A 531 12.77 2.97 -8.12
CA PHE A 531 12.32 1.57 -8.22
C PHE A 531 11.13 1.23 -7.31
N LEU A 532 10.63 2.21 -6.55
CA LEU A 532 9.39 2.05 -5.79
C LEU A 532 8.16 2.35 -6.66
N PRO A 533 6.99 1.80 -6.37
CA PRO A 533 5.79 2.02 -7.17
C PRO A 533 5.41 3.50 -7.28
N TYR A 534 5.38 4.22 -6.15
CA TYR A 534 5.11 5.66 -6.08
C TYR A 534 6.43 6.42 -5.88
N PHE A 535 6.67 7.45 -6.73
CA PHE A 535 7.96 8.16 -6.78
C PHE A 535 7.73 9.68 -6.73
N ARG A 536 7.65 10.22 -5.51
CA ARG A 536 7.48 11.64 -5.22
C ARG A 536 8.61 12.18 -4.34
N ASN A 537 9.22 13.30 -4.73
CA ASN A 537 10.03 14.14 -3.86
C ASN A 537 9.12 15.13 -3.13
N HIS A 538 9.15 15.14 -1.80
CA HIS A 538 8.31 16.03 -0.99
C HIS A 538 9.03 16.40 0.31
N CYS A 539 8.98 17.67 0.71
CA CYS A 539 9.57 18.16 1.95
C CYS A 539 8.79 19.31 2.57
N VAL A 540 8.99 19.51 3.88
CA VAL A 540 8.33 20.54 4.69
C VAL A 540 8.90 21.94 4.41
N GLN A 541 8.10 22.98 4.65
CA GLN A 541 8.48 24.38 4.38
C GLN A 541 9.73 24.87 5.14
N ASP A 542 9.92 24.41 6.38
CA ASP A 542 11.02 24.81 7.25
C ASP A 542 12.34 24.06 6.96
N SER A 543 12.35 23.12 6.00
CA SER A 543 13.56 22.45 5.54
C SER A 543 14.16 23.12 4.31
N ILE A 544 15.42 22.79 4.03
CA ILE A 544 16.08 23.22 2.79
C ILE A 544 15.34 22.63 1.57
N TYR A 545 15.48 23.30 0.42
CA TYR A 545 14.91 22.81 -0.85
C TYR A 545 15.55 21.48 -1.27
N GLN A 546 14.74 20.56 -1.82
CA GLN A 546 15.15 19.20 -2.22
C GLN A 546 14.95 18.93 -3.72
N GLU A 547 14.64 19.95 -4.53
CA GLU A 547 14.55 19.76 -5.97
C GLU A 547 15.88 19.19 -6.52
N PRO A 548 15.86 18.47 -7.65
CA PRO A 548 17.04 17.78 -8.18
C PRO A 548 18.32 18.61 -8.28
N TRP A 549 18.20 19.93 -8.43
CA TRP A 549 19.31 20.88 -8.56
C TRP A 549 19.76 21.55 -7.25
N ALA A 550 19.09 21.27 -6.13
CA ALA A 550 19.30 22.01 -4.88
C ALA A 550 20.69 21.83 -4.26
N PHE A 551 21.36 20.71 -4.52
CA PHE A 551 22.65 20.37 -3.93
C PHE A 551 23.84 20.48 -4.91
N GLY A 552 23.67 21.24 -6.00
CA GLY A 552 24.71 21.53 -6.99
C GLY A 552 24.80 20.49 -8.13
N ALA A 553 25.63 20.80 -9.12
CA ALA A 553 25.65 20.10 -10.41
C ALA A 553 25.93 18.60 -10.34
N ASP A 554 26.77 18.15 -9.40
CA ASP A 554 27.06 16.72 -9.25
C ASP A 554 25.84 15.94 -8.76
N ALA A 555 25.11 16.50 -7.77
CA ALA A 555 23.87 15.90 -7.28
C ALA A 555 22.79 15.91 -8.36
N GLU A 556 22.62 17.06 -9.01
CA GLU A 556 21.67 17.21 -10.13
C GLU A 556 21.88 16.16 -11.22
N ARG A 557 23.12 15.94 -11.66
CA ARG A 557 23.47 14.93 -12.65
C ARG A 557 23.05 13.53 -12.23
N ILE A 558 23.32 13.16 -10.97
CA ILE A 558 23.01 11.81 -10.46
C ILE A 558 21.50 11.65 -10.25
N VAL A 559 20.85 12.63 -9.65
CA VAL A 559 19.39 12.60 -9.43
C VAL A 559 18.66 12.53 -10.77
N LYS A 560 19.05 13.36 -11.75
CA LYS A 560 18.53 13.31 -13.13
C LYS A 560 18.72 11.92 -13.74
N GLN A 561 19.90 11.31 -13.64
CA GLN A 561 20.18 9.97 -14.14
C GLN A 561 19.18 8.92 -13.59
N TYR A 562 18.84 8.97 -12.31
CA TYR A 562 17.90 8.00 -11.74
C TYR A 562 16.44 8.33 -12.03
N ILE A 563 16.10 9.59 -12.20
CA ILE A 563 14.79 9.98 -12.73
C ILE A 563 14.66 9.45 -14.18
N GLU A 564 15.64 9.68 -15.05
CA GLU A 564 15.66 9.14 -16.42
C GLU A 564 15.61 7.60 -16.43
N LEU A 565 16.30 6.94 -15.49
CA LEU A 565 16.29 5.49 -15.34
C LEU A 565 14.88 4.98 -14.99
N ARG A 566 14.12 5.70 -14.15
CA ARG A 566 12.69 5.40 -13.89
C ARG A 566 11.90 5.33 -15.19
N TYR A 567 12.08 6.30 -16.08
CA TYR A 567 11.37 6.32 -17.37
C TYR A 567 11.87 5.22 -18.31
N ALA A 568 13.14 4.90 -18.27
CA ALA A 568 13.69 3.78 -19.04
C ALA A 568 13.10 2.43 -18.58
N PHE A 569 12.86 2.23 -17.30
CA PHE A 569 12.19 1.05 -16.76
C PHE A 569 10.66 1.09 -16.80
N LEU A 570 10.07 2.22 -17.19
CA LEU A 570 8.62 2.39 -17.19
C LEU A 570 7.84 1.34 -18.01
N PRO A 571 8.29 0.88 -19.18
CA PRO A 571 7.63 -0.20 -19.90
C PRO A 571 7.55 -1.50 -19.09
N TYR A 572 8.61 -1.83 -18.34
CA TYR A 572 8.64 -2.97 -17.43
C TYR A 572 7.73 -2.72 -16.22
N ILE A 573 7.85 -1.57 -15.56
CA ILE A 573 7.05 -1.19 -14.39
C ILE A 573 5.56 -1.19 -14.70
N TYR A 574 5.16 -0.63 -15.85
CA TYR A 574 3.76 -0.60 -16.25
C TYR A 574 3.21 -2.00 -16.58
N THR A 575 4.05 -2.84 -17.17
CA THR A 575 3.73 -4.26 -17.40
C THR A 575 3.52 -5.00 -16.08
N GLU A 576 4.39 -4.80 -15.09
CA GLU A 576 4.24 -5.42 -13.77
C GLU A 576 3.01 -4.88 -13.02
N PHE A 577 2.65 -3.59 -13.18
CA PHE A 577 1.40 -3.05 -12.64
C PHE A 577 0.16 -3.69 -13.27
N GLN A 578 0.20 -3.97 -14.55
CA GLN A 578 -0.89 -4.70 -15.21
C GLN A 578 -1.04 -6.11 -14.63
N LYS A 579 0.07 -6.81 -14.40
CA LYS A 579 0.05 -8.10 -13.70
C LYS A 579 -0.47 -7.98 -12.27
N THR A 580 -0.10 -6.91 -11.55
CA THR A 580 -0.62 -6.59 -10.21
C THR A 580 -2.13 -6.42 -10.23
N ALA A 581 -2.67 -5.67 -11.18
CA ALA A 581 -4.12 -5.45 -11.31
C ALA A 581 -4.89 -6.75 -11.61
N GLU A 582 -4.27 -7.69 -12.34
CA GLU A 582 -4.86 -9.00 -12.63
C GLU A 582 -4.72 -9.99 -11.46
N SER A 583 -3.52 -10.08 -10.85
CA SER A 583 -3.20 -11.12 -9.86
C SER A 583 -3.38 -10.68 -8.40
N GLY A 584 -3.29 -9.38 -8.11
CA GLY A 584 -3.22 -8.84 -6.76
C GLY A 584 -1.82 -8.90 -6.11
N LEU A 585 -0.82 -9.48 -6.81
CA LEU A 585 0.54 -9.57 -6.30
C LEU A 585 1.24 -8.20 -6.37
N PRO A 586 2.03 -7.80 -5.36
CA PRO A 586 2.70 -6.50 -5.37
C PRO A 586 3.83 -6.44 -6.41
N LEU A 587 4.13 -5.21 -6.84
CA LEU A 587 5.25 -4.91 -7.72
C LEU A 587 6.59 -5.01 -6.96
N VAL A 588 6.67 -4.45 -5.75
CA VAL A 588 7.82 -4.56 -4.84
C VAL A 588 7.60 -5.73 -3.91
N ARG A 589 8.49 -6.72 -3.99
CA ARG A 589 8.34 -8.00 -3.31
C ARG A 589 9.56 -8.30 -2.43
N PRO A 590 9.36 -8.83 -1.21
CA PRO A 590 10.49 -9.36 -0.46
C PRO A 590 11.10 -10.58 -1.18
N LEU A 591 12.40 -10.77 -1.03
CA LEU A 591 13.11 -11.85 -1.73
C LEU A 591 12.53 -13.24 -1.43
N TYR A 592 12.14 -13.52 -0.18
CA TYR A 592 11.61 -14.82 0.20
C TYR A 592 10.29 -15.18 -0.55
N MET A 593 9.50 -14.17 -0.97
CA MET A 593 8.27 -14.39 -1.73
C MET A 593 8.55 -15.01 -3.11
N GLU A 594 9.68 -14.65 -3.73
CA GLU A 594 10.12 -15.21 -5.01
C GLU A 594 10.94 -16.50 -4.86
N PHE A 595 11.65 -16.64 -3.73
CA PHE A 595 12.60 -17.73 -3.48
C PHE A 595 12.27 -18.47 -2.18
N LYS A 596 11.04 -19.01 -2.07
CA LYS A 596 10.47 -19.59 -0.84
C LYS A 596 11.30 -20.71 -0.20
N ASN A 597 12.16 -21.39 -0.97
CA ASN A 597 13.00 -22.48 -0.49
C ASN A 597 14.28 -21.99 0.20
N GLU A 598 14.58 -20.68 0.19
CA GLU A 598 15.73 -20.07 0.83
C GLU A 598 15.29 -19.30 2.08
N ARG A 599 15.18 -20.02 3.21
CA ARG A 599 14.61 -19.50 4.47
C ARG A 599 15.40 -18.33 5.08
N ASP A 600 16.68 -18.20 4.79
CA ASP A 600 17.52 -17.08 5.22
C ASP A 600 17.08 -15.74 4.62
N LEU A 601 16.40 -15.75 3.47
CA LEU A 601 15.86 -14.54 2.82
C LEU A 601 14.76 -13.86 3.62
N ILE A 602 14.13 -14.53 4.59
CA ILE A 602 13.16 -13.96 5.53
C ILE A 602 13.75 -12.79 6.32
N GLN A 603 15.06 -12.79 6.55
CA GLN A 603 15.76 -11.77 7.33
C GLN A 603 16.29 -10.60 6.48
N VAL A 604 16.10 -10.62 5.16
CA VAL A 604 16.60 -9.58 4.27
C VAL A 604 15.58 -8.42 4.22
N ASN A 605 15.94 -7.28 4.82
CA ASN A 605 15.08 -6.11 4.97
C ASN A 605 15.37 -4.99 3.97
N ASP A 606 16.59 -4.95 3.42
CA ASP A 606 17.16 -3.82 2.68
C ASP A 606 17.37 -4.10 1.18
N GLN A 607 16.72 -5.14 0.69
CA GLN A 607 16.70 -5.55 -0.72
C GLN A 607 15.29 -6.00 -1.08
N PHE A 608 14.92 -5.83 -2.34
CA PHE A 608 13.62 -6.27 -2.85
C PHE A 608 13.70 -6.71 -4.30
N MET A 609 12.73 -7.50 -4.71
CA MET A 609 12.46 -7.78 -6.12
C MET A 609 11.49 -6.73 -6.67
N LEU A 610 11.80 -6.16 -7.82
CA LEU A 610 10.86 -5.42 -8.66
C LEU A 610 10.29 -6.39 -9.69
N GLY A 611 9.03 -6.79 -9.49
CA GLY A 611 8.47 -7.93 -10.21
C GLY A 611 9.22 -9.23 -9.92
N GLU A 612 9.36 -10.06 -10.94
CA GLU A 612 9.99 -11.38 -10.80
C GLU A 612 11.48 -11.40 -11.22
N ASN A 613 11.96 -10.33 -11.86
CA ASN A 613 13.19 -10.40 -12.65
C ASN A 613 14.29 -9.45 -12.20
N ILE A 614 13.98 -8.43 -11.40
CA ILE A 614 14.95 -7.39 -11.04
C ILE A 614 15.14 -7.36 -9.53
N LEU A 615 16.36 -7.56 -9.06
CA LEU A 615 16.74 -7.36 -7.67
C LEU A 615 17.35 -5.97 -7.50
N VAL A 616 16.82 -5.21 -6.56
CA VAL A 616 17.26 -3.86 -6.21
C VAL A 616 17.82 -3.87 -4.79
N ALA A 617 19.02 -3.33 -4.64
CA ALA A 617 19.74 -3.31 -3.36
C ALA A 617 20.21 -1.90 -3.01
N PRO A 618 19.31 -1.02 -2.47
CA PRO A 618 19.64 0.36 -2.16
C PRO A 618 20.72 0.53 -1.08
N ILE A 619 21.44 1.64 -1.11
CA ILE A 619 22.30 2.05 -0.01
C ILE A 619 21.44 2.80 1.00
N VAL A 620 21.41 2.32 2.23
CA VAL A 620 20.55 2.83 3.31
C VAL A 620 21.34 3.39 4.50
N ARG A 621 22.65 3.56 4.35
CA ARG A 621 23.53 4.11 5.39
C ARG A 621 24.51 5.12 4.81
N GLU A 622 24.78 6.17 5.56
CA GLU A 622 25.68 7.25 5.18
C GLU A 622 27.10 6.76 4.90
N GLY A 623 27.71 7.30 3.85
CA GLY A 623 29.12 7.07 3.49
C GLY A 623 29.41 5.67 2.94
N GLN A 624 28.42 4.82 2.74
CA GLN A 624 28.64 3.49 2.17
C GLN A 624 28.92 3.58 0.67
N VAL A 625 30.07 3.04 0.27
CA VAL A 625 30.47 2.87 -1.13
C VAL A 625 30.55 1.40 -1.55
N LYS A 626 30.22 0.49 -0.63
CA LYS A 626 30.10 -0.97 -0.84
C LYS A 626 29.03 -1.49 0.10
N ARG A 627 28.34 -2.57 -0.30
CA ARG A 627 27.41 -3.30 0.56
C ARG A 627 27.44 -4.80 0.31
N LEU A 628 26.98 -5.56 1.30
CA LEU A 628 26.63 -6.97 1.10
C LEU A 628 25.28 -7.02 0.37
N VAL A 629 25.21 -7.84 -0.66
CA VAL A 629 23.97 -8.15 -1.38
C VAL A 629 23.75 -9.66 -1.33
N ARG A 630 22.62 -10.10 -0.83
CA ARG A 630 22.21 -11.49 -0.88
C ARG A 630 21.58 -11.75 -2.26
N LEU A 631 22.32 -12.45 -3.13
CA LEU A 631 21.78 -12.94 -4.40
C LEU A 631 21.14 -14.31 -4.16
N PRO A 632 19.82 -14.49 -4.41
CA PRO A 632 19.16 -15.79 -4.38
C PRO A 632 19.78 -16.76 -5.40
N LYS A 633 19.57 -18.07 -5.20
CA LYS A 633 20.08 -19.11 -6.11
C LYS A 633 19.67 -18.88 -7.56
N GLY A 634 20.57 -19.14 -8.48
CA GLY A 634 20.41 -18.95 -9.92
C GLY A 634 21.52 -18.08 -10.50
N LEU A 635 21.39 -17.74 -11.76
CA LEU A 635 22.30 -16.82 -12.44
C LEU A 635 21.71 -15.41 -12.47
N TRP A 636 22.57 -14.43 -12.28
CA TRP A 636 22.23 -13.01 -12.23
C TRP A 636 23.20 -12.21 -13.08
N PHE A 637 22.75 -11.06 -13.58
CA PHE A 637 23.60 -10.10 -14.28
C PHE A 637 23.61 -8.79 -13.52
N ASN A 638 24.79 -8.25 -13.23
CA ASN A 638 24.91 -6.88 -12.78
C ASN A 638 24.39 -5.93 -13.88
N TYR A 639 23.40 -5.12 -13.57
CA TYR A 639 22.77 -4.23 -14.56
C TYR A 639 23.76 -3.26 -15.20
N TRP A 640 24.74 -2.76 -14.44
CA TRP A 640 25.67 -1.73 -14.90
C TRP A 640 26.82 -2.32 -15.72
N THR A 641 27.44 -3.37 -15.24
CA THR A 641 28.63 -3.98 -15.87
C THR A 641 28.29 -5.07 -16.87
N LYS A 642 27.06 -5.59 -16.82
CA LYS A 642 26.59 -6.76 -17.57
C LYS A 642 27.36 -8.06 -17.22
N GLU A 643 28.11 -8.06 -16.14
CA GLU A 643 28.82 -9.24 -15.63
C GLU A 643 27.82 -10.27 -15.10
N GLN A 644 28.04 -11.53 -15.45
CA GLN A 644 27.26 -12.65 -14.98
C GLN A 644 27.77 -13.14 -13.62
N LEU A 645 26.87 -13.37 -12.68
CA LEU A 645 27.13 -13.77 -11.31
C LEU A 645 26.33 -15.02 -10.94
N VAL A 646 26.93 -15.89 -10.15
CA VAL A 646 26.24 -17.05 -9.57
C VAL A 646 25.70 -16.65 -8.20
N GLY A 647 24.38 -16.75 -8.03
CA GLY A 647 23.72 -16.53 -6.74
C GLY A 647 23.75 -17.74 -5.82
N GLY A 648 23.14 -17.60 -4.66
CA GLY A 648 23.06 -18.59 -3.58
C GLY A 648 23.80 -18.16 -2.31
N ASP A 649 24.49 -17.01 -2.35
CA ASP A 649 25.26 -16.47 -1.22
C ASP A 649 25.30 -14.93 -1.26
N TYR A 650 26.01 -14.33 -0.31
CA TYR A 650 26.29 -12.90 -0.28
C TYR A 650 27.46 -12.53 -1.17
N ILE A 651 27.32 -11.43 -1.88
CA ILE A 651 28.40 -10.78 -2.61
C ILE A 651 28.70 -9.40 -2.03
N ILE A 652 29.91 -8.90 -2.24
CA ILE A 652 30.26 -7.50 -1.97
C ILE A 652 30.05 -6.71 -3.25
N ALA A 653 29.06 -5.86 -3.27
CA ALA A 653 28.76 -4.99 -4.39
C ALA A 653 29.42 -3.62 -4.20
N ASP A 654 30.11 -3.10 -5.23
CA ASP A 654 30.54 -1.72 -5.28
C ASP A 654 29.34 -0.81 -5.50
N ALA A 655 29.29 0.30 -4.75
CA ALA A 655 28.20 1.25 -4.78
C ALA A 655 28.72 2.70 -4.60
N PRO A 656 29.59 3.20 -5.51
CA PRO A 656 29.92 4.62 -5.50
C PRO A 656 28.64 5.46 -5.52
N ILE A 657 28.77 6.76 -5.24
CA ILE A 657 27.61 7.63 -5.00
C ILE A 657 26.61 7.66 -6.17
N ASP A 658 27.07 7.46 -7.38
CA ASP A 658 26.27 7.43 -8.61
C ASP A 658 25.76 6.05 -9.01
N THR A 659 26.08 5.01 -8.23
CA THR A 659 25.72 3.62 -8.56
C THR A 659 24.98 2.95 -7.41
N MET A 660 23.75 2.51 -7.68
CA MET A 660 22.98 1.62 -6.81
C MET A 660 23.08 0.19 -7.37
N PRO A 661 23.40 -0.84 -6.58
CA PRO A 661 23.43 -2.21 -7.05
C PRO A 661 22.05 -2.70 -7.53
N ILE A 662 21.99 -3.14 -8.79
CA ILE A 662 20.81 -3.69 -9.47
C ILE A 662 21.25 -4.95 -10.19
N TYR A 663 20.44 -5.99 -10.08
CA TYR A 663 20.74 -7.27 -10.73
C TYR A 663 19.52 -7.78 -11.50
N ILE A 664 19.78 -8.25 -12.71
CA ILE A 664 18.76 -8.84 -13.58
C ILE A 664 18.91 -10.35 -13.52
N LYS A 665 17.81 -11.06 -13.25
CA LYS A 665 17.77 -12.50 -13.25
C LYS A 665 18.04 -13.04 -14.67
N ALA A 666 18.90 -14.04 -14.79
CA ALA A 666 19.10 -14.73 -16.07
C ALA A 666 17.78 -15.34 -16.58
N GLY A 667 17.64 -15.46 -17.88
CA GLY A 667 16.40 -15.88 -18.54
C GLY A 667 15.42 -14.73 -18.81
N THR A 668 15.84 -13.46 -18.61
CA THR A 668 14.98 -12.28 -18.77
C THR A 668 15.22 -11.55 -20.10
N ILE A 669 14.15 -11.16 -20.78
CA ILE A 669 14.16 -10.10 -21.81
C ILE A 669 13.54 -8.87 -21.18
N LEU A 670 14.36 -7.86 -20.90
CA LEU A 670 13.96 -6.62 -20.26
C LEU A 670 13.63 -5.56 -21.34
N PRO A 671 12.40 -5.04 -21.38
CA PRO A 671 12.08 -3.88 -22.24
C PRO A 671 12.58 -2.60 -21.57
N VAL A 672 13.42 -1.86 -22.25
CA VAL A 672 13.98 -0.57 -21.82
C VAL A 672 13.46 0.53 -22.76
N GLY A 673 12.76 1.52 -22.20
CA GLY A 673 12.19 2.65 -22.94
C GLY A 673 13.24 3.67 -23.35
N SER A 674 13.00 4.33 -24.48
CA SER A 674 13.79 5.50 -24.90
C SER A 674 13.62 6.67 -23.93
N SER A 675 14.56 7.61 -23.94
CA SER A 675 14.47 8.84 -23.15
C SER A 675 13.24 9.67 -23.54
N VAL A 676 12.48 10.12 -22.53
CA VAL A 676 11.30 10.99 -22.67
C VAL A 676 11.27 11.98 -21.52
N GLN A 677 10.55 13.09 -21.67
CA GLN A 677 10.39 14.11 -20.64
C GLN A 677 9.16 13.87 -19.75
N ASN A 678 8.21 13.06 -20.21
CA ASN A 678 7.02 12.66 -19.47
C ASN A 678 6.40 11.38 -20.08
N THR A 679 5.47 10.77 -19.36
CA THR A 679 4.81 9.52 -19.77
C THR A 679 3.82 9.65 -20.91
N LYS A 680 3.47 10.89 -21.33
CA LYS A 680 2.57 11.16 -22.47
C LYS A 680 3.31 11.11 -23.80
N GLU A 681 4.65 11.14 -23.78
CA GLU A 681 5.47 10.95 -24.97
C GLU A 681 5.55 9.46 -25.35
N THR A 682 5.63 9.21 -26.65
CA THR A 682 5.77 7.84 -27.18
C THR A 682 7.19 7.33 -26.95
N GLN A 683 7.32 6.20 -26.26
CA GLN A 683 8.61 5.53 -26.09
C GLN A 683 8.81 4.42 -27.12
N GLU A 684 9.98 4.40 -27.75
CA GLU A 684 10.51 3.23 -28.43
C GLU A 684 11.23 2.31 -27.45
N LEU A 685 11.38 1.03 -27.76
CA LEU A 685 11.98 0.04 -26.90
C LEU A 685 13.36 -0.42 -27.37
N ALA A 686 14.29 -0.54 -26.44
CA ALA A 686 15.42 -1.43 -26.53
C ALA A 686 15.08 -2.74 -25.78
N LEU A 687 15.45 -3.88 -26.32
CA LEU A 687 15.35 -5.17 -25.62
C LEU A 687 16.74 -5.58 -25.13
N GLU A 688 16.87 -5.71 -23.83
CA GLU A 688 18.05 -6.29 -23.19
C GLU A 688 17.76 -7.77 -22.84
N VAL A 689 18.47 -8.68 -23.49
CA VAL A 689 18.29 -10.12 -23.39
C VAL A 689 19.40 -10.71 -22.51
N TYR A 690 19.02 -11.18 -21.34
CA TYR A 690 19.92 -11.80 -20.36
C TYR A 690 19.70 -13.31 -20.39
N LEU A 691 20.57 -14.04 -21.09
CA LEU A 691 20.41 -15.49 -21.30
C LEU A 691 20.61 -16.30 -20.02
N ASP A 692 19.76 -17.30 -19.82
CA ASP A 692 19.99 -18.42 -18.90
C ASP A 692 20.29 -19.67 -19.76
N GLY A 693 21.58 -20.01 -19.88
CA GLY A 693 22.00 -21.00 -20.86
C GLY A 693 21.62 -20.58 -22.27
N ASP A 694 20.61 -21.25 -22.85
CA ASP A 694 20.19 -21.07 -24.23
C ASP A 694 18.86 -20.31 -24.41
N ALA A 695 18.28 -19.76 -23.33
CA ALA A 695 16.93 -19.17 -23.38
C ALA A 695 16.78 -17.87 -22.58
N ALA A 696 15.84 -17.04 -23.03
CA ALA A 696 15.26 -15.95 -22.25
C ALA A 696 13.83 -15.67 -22.69
N SER A 697 13.04 -15.07 -21.80
CA SER A 697 11.65 -14.67 -22.09
C SER A 697 11.32 -13.31 -21.50
N GLY A 698 10.31 -12.65 -22.05
CA GLY A 698 9.82 -11.38 -21.57
C GLY A 698 8.36 -11.14 -21.98
N TYR A 699 7.77 -10.13 -21.38
CA TYR A 699 6.40 -9.71 -21.67
C TYR A 699 6.31 -8.21 -21.62
N VAL A 700 5.60 -7.60 -22.56
CA VAL A 700 5.36 -6.16 -22.65
C VAL A 700 3.87 -5.92 -22.79
N TYR A 701 3.33 -5.12 -21.89
CA TYR A 701 1.96 -4.62 -21.95
C TYR A 701 1.97 -3.12 -22.24
N ASN A 702 1.05 -2.67 -23.05
CA ASN A 702 0.77 -1.25 -23.24
C ASN A 702 -0.70 -1.01 -23.59
N ASP A 703 -1.23 0.15 -23.19
CA ASP A 703 -2.52 0.70 -23.55
C ASP A 703 -2.39 2.22 -23.82
N ASP A 704 -3.48 2.97 -23.81
CA ASP A 704 -3.41 4.43 -23.99
C ASP A 704 -2.90 5.19 -22.76
N GLY A 705 -2.63 4.51 -21.64
CA GLY A 705 -2.09 5.05 -20.41
C GLY A 705 -3.06 5.89 -19.56
N LYS A 706 -4.33 6.07 -19.96
CA LYS A 706 -5.23 7.00 -19.29
C LYS A 706 -6.69 6.56 -19.19
N SER A 707 -7.21 5.83 -20.17
CA SER A 707 -8.63 5.50 -20.23
C SER A 707 -8.93 4.08 -19.73
N TYR A 708 -10.23 3.76 -19.63
CA TYR A 708 -10.72 2.40 -19.34
C TYR A 708 -10.90 1.53 -20.58
N GLN A 709 -10.45 1.98 -21.78
CA GLN A 709 -10.60 1.20 -23.02
C GLN A 709 -9.86 -0.14 -22.96
N TYR A 710 -8.85 -0.27 -22.11
CA TYR A 710 -8.14 -1.53 -21.88
C TYR A 710 -9.09 -2.65 -21.37
N GLU A 711 -10.13 -2.32 -20.60
CA GLU A 711 -11.15 -3.28 -20.14
C GLU A 711 -11.98 -3.84 -21.31
N SER A 712 -12.07 -3.11 -22.42
CA SER A 712 -12.74 -3.51 -23.66
C SER A 712 -11.78 -4.12 -24.68
N GLY A 713 -10.51 -4.38 -24.29
CA GLY A 713 -9.53 -5.05 -25.15
C GLY A 713 -8.65 -4.11 -25.99
N ALA A 714 -8.74 -2.78 -25.82
CA ALA A 714 -7.83 -1.83 -26.47
C ALA A 714 -6.44 -1.85 -25.78
N VAL A 715 -5.69 -2.91 -26.03
CA VAL A 715 -4.39 -3.20 -25.43
C VAL A 715 -3.41 -3.73 -26.47
N SER A 716 -2.11 -3.64 -26.15
CA SER A 716 -1.03 -4.36 -26.79
C SER A 716 -0.36 -5.29 -25.78
N LYS A 717 -0.32 -6.58 -26.09
CA LYS A 717 0.33 -7.62 -25.31
C LYS A 717 1.35 -8.33 -26.20
N THR A 718 2.63 -8.23 -25.86
CA THR A 718 3.70 -8.84 -26.64
C THR A 718 4.50 -9.81 -25.77
N THR A 719 4.43 -11.08 -26.08
CA THR A 719 5.30 -12.11 -25.47
C THR A 719 6.57 -12.23 -26.31
N LEU A 720 7.70 -12.16 -25.63
CA LEU A 720 9.03 -12.25 -26.20
C LEU A 720 9.72 -13.55 -25.78
N THR A 721 10.38 -14.22 -26.73
CA THR A 721 11.22 -15.38 -26.45
C THR A 721 12.53 -15.26 -27.20
N ALA A 722 13.62 -15.63 -26.54
CA ALA A 722 14.94 -15.74 -27.17
C ALA A 722 15.47 -17.16 -27.02
N THR A 723 16.06 -17.69 -28.11
CA THR A 723 16.79 -18.97 -28.09
C THR A 723 18.17 -18.78 -28.66
N PHE A 724 19.17 -19.32 -27.96
CA PHE A 724 20.59 -19.27 -28.39
C PHE A 724 21.04 -20.63 -28.86
N LYS A 725 21.69 -20.66 -30.02
CA LYS A 725 22.29 -21.89 -30.56
C LYS A 725 23.45 -21.55 -31.51
N ASN A 726 24.63 -22.17 -31.26
CA ASN A 726 25.79 -22.06 -32.14
C ASN A 726 26.18 -20.61 -32.50
N GLY A 727 26.22 -19.71 -31.54
CA GLY A 727 26.55 -18.29 -31.74
C GLY A 727 25.38 -17.43 -32.31
N GLU A 728 24.25 -18.01 -32.62
CA GLU A 728 23.06 -17.28 -33.11
C GLU A 728 21.99 -17.18 -32.05
N VAL A 729 21.46 -15.98 -31.86
CA VAL A 729 20.25 -15.71 -31.04
C VAL A 729 19.09 -15.44 -31.96
N GLN A 730 18.04 -16.25 -31.80
CA GLN A 730 16.76 -16.00 -32.46
C GLN A 730 15.79 -15.42 -31.46
N ILE A 731 15.23 -14.22 -31.76
CA ILE A 731 14.22 -13.56 -30.93
C ILE A 731 12.90 -13.57 -31.70
N ASN A 732 11.86 -14.07 -31.02
CA ASN A 732 10.51 -14.11 -31.55
C ASN A 732 9.60 -13.25 -30.66
N ALA A 733 8.74 -12.45 -31.29
CA ALA A 733 7.66 -11.73 -30.64
C ALA A 733 6.32 -12.26 -31.13
N ASN A 734 5.44 -12.56 -30.18
CA ASN A 734 4.04 -12.88 -30.44
C ASN A 734 3.18 -11.75 -29.90
N HIS A 735 2.65 -10.94 -30.82
CA HIS A 735 1.80 -9.80 -30.51
C HIS A 735 0.32 -10.19 -30.50
N GLN A 736 -0.42 -9.64 -29.54
CA GLN A 736 -1.88 -9.73 -29.41
C GLN A 736 -2.43 -8.33 -29.10
N GLY A 737 -3.58 -8.00 -29.66
CA GLY A 737 -4.26 -6.72 -29.46
C GLY A 737 -4.07 -5.72 -30.60
N GLU A 738 -4.08 -4.43 -30.28
CA GLU A 738 -4.05 -3.36 -31.28
C GLU A 738 -2.62 -2.99 -31.67
N GLU A 739 -2.26 -3.11 -32.97
CA GLU A 739 -0.94 -2.76 -33.49
C GLU A 739 -0.54 -1.29 -33.21
N LYS A 740 -1.51 -0.36 -33.22
CA LYS A 740 -1.24 1.06 -32.94
C LYS A 740 -0.75 1.33 -31.51
N LEU A 741 -1.01 0.41 -30.58
CA LEU A 741 -0.56 0.47 -29.18
C LEU A 741 0.74 -0.31 -28.97
N GLN A 742 1.23 -1.04 -29.96
CA GLN A 742 2.50 -1.74 -29.90
C GLN A 742 3.65 -0.76 -29.91
N GLN A 743 4.56 -0.88 -28.94
CA GLN A 743 5.76 -0.07 -28.91
C GLN A 743 6.80 -0.65 -29.89
N LYS A 744 7.41 0.23 -30.66
CA LYS A 744 8.41 -0.14 -31.67
C LYS A 744 9.72 -0.53 -30.99
N VAL A 745 10.25 -1.70 -31.33
CA VAL A 745 11.58 -2.14 -30.90
C VAL A 745 12.64 -1.64 -31.89
N THR A 746 13.59 -0.86 -31.39
CA THR A 746 14.66 -0.26 -32.21
C THR A 746 16.01 -0.94 -32.04
N THR A 747 16.29 -1.43 -30.82
CA THR A 747 17.60 -2.00 -30.47
C THR A 747 17.42 -3.32 -29.74
N ILE A 748 18.33 -4.25 -29.95
CA ILE A 748 18.41 -5.51 -29.20
C ILE A 748 19.87 -5.72 -28.79
N GLN A 749 20.08 -5.96 -27.50
CA GLN A 749 21.36 -6.31 -26.91
C GLN A 749 21.24 -7.67 -26.21
N VAL A 750 22.23 -8.52 -26.32
CA VAL A 750 22.21 -9.87 -25.75
C VAL A 750 23.45 -10.06 -24.86
N PHE A 751 23.23 -10.61 -23.67
CA PHE A 751 24.26 -10.83 -22.66
C PHE A 751 24.30 -12.30 -22.21
N GLY A 752 25.45 -12.78 -21.79
CA GLY A 752 25.68 -14.12 -21.24
C GLY A 752 26.51 -15.03 -22.14
N GLU A 753 26.45 -14.84 -23.45
CA GLU A 753 27.16 -15.69 -24.41
C GLU A 753 27.86 -14.84 -25.49
N LYS A 754 28.79 -15.44 -26.20
CA LYS A 754 29.40 -14.81 -27.39
C LYS A 754 28.44 -14.92 -28.56
N ILE A 755 27.94 -13.77 -29.02
CA ILE A 755 26.94 -13.68 -30.06
C ILE A 755 27.59 -13.32 -31.38
N ASP A 756 27.40 -14.16 -32.40
CA ASP A 756 27.90 -13.96 -33.77
C ASP A 756 26.75 -13.32 -34.63
N LYS A 757 25.49 -13.66 -34.34
CA LYS A 757 24.34 -13.20 -35.10
C LYS A 757 23.06 -13.09 -34.28
N ILE A 758 22.25 -12.07 -34.54
CA ILE A 758 20.89 -11.90 -33.98
C ILE A 758 19.89 -11.94 -35.13
N THR A 759 18.89 -12.82 -35.01
CA THR A 759 17.74 -12.89 -35.92
C THR A 759 16.45 -12.52 -35.21
N ARG A 760 15.50 -11.93 -35.92
CA ARG A 760 14.24 -11.41 -35.37
C ARG A 760 13.05 -11.93 -36.17
N ALA A 761 11.98 -12.28 -35.48
CA ALA A 761 10.69 -12.60 -36.09
C ALA A 761 9.55 -11.98 -35.27
N GLY A 762 8.66 -11.26 -35.94
CA GLY A 762 7.50 -10.63 -35.33
C GLY A 762 7.77 -9.37 -34.48
N ILE A 763 8.99 -8.78 -34.64
CA ILE A 763 9.42 -7.58 -33.92
C ILE A 763 9.41 -6.38 -34.86
#